data_2c7afdbb3aab834518d69c0c074962ff
#
_entry.id   2c7afdbb3aab834518d69c0c074962ff
#
_cell.length_a   1.000
_cell.length_b   1.000
_cell.length_c   1.000
_cell.angle_alpha   90.00
_cell.angle_beta   90.00
_cell.angle_gamma   90.00
#
_symmetry.space_group_name_H-M   'P 1'
#
loop_
_entity.id
_entity.type
_entity.pdbx_description
1 polymer ?
#
loop_
_entity_poly.entity_id
_entity_poly.type
_entity_poly.pdbx_seq_one_letter_code
_entity_poly.pdbx_strand_id
1 'polypeptide(L)'
;MPSEDAACKKYMSKLRTTISSQSRFLSTYDGAENLCLEEIYTENVLEIRTEMGLARSPQKSPATLSLEELFSTCGHLNEDADTVLVVGEAGSGKSTLLQRMHLLWASGRDFQEFLFVFPFSCRQLQCVAKPLSVQMLLFEHCCWPDFGQQEVFQFLLDHPNRVLLTFDGFDEFRFRFSDHERHCSPTDPTSVQNLLFNLLQGNLLKNARKVLTSRPDAVSALLRKYLRLEINLKGFSEEGIELYLRKCHREPGVADRLIRLLKTTSALHGLCHLPVVSWMVSKCHQELLLHGGGSPKTSTDMYLLILQHFLLHASPPDSVPHSLGSRLLRGRLPTLLHLGRLALWGLGMCCYVFSAKQLQAAHIDDEDISLGFLVHAKSVGPGSTTPLEFLHITFQCFFAALYLVLSTDVSPSLLRQLFICHGPRSSLLARLLPTTCVPRSEHKEGSLAALLQEAEPHNLQITAAFLAGLLSREHRGLLAECQANEEALLRLQGRAQGCLSRSLHQHFRSIPPAVPGEAKSMHAMPGFLWLIRSLYEMQEERLAREAVRGLTVGHLKLTFCGVGPPECAALAFVLRHLRRPVALQLDHNSVGDIGVEQLLPCLSVCKALYLRDNNISDRGICKLIEHALHCEQLQKLALFNNKLTDGCAHSMARLLACKQNFLALRLGNNHITAAGAQALAEGLRANTSLQFLGFWGNKVGDEGAQALAEALGDHQSLRWLSLVGNDIGSVGARALALMLEKNVALEELCLEENHLQDEGVCSLAKGLERNSSLKVLKLSNNCITYLGAEGLLQALEKNDTILEVWLRGNTFSLEEMERLSQKDTRLLL
;
A
#
# COMPACT_ATOMS: atom_id res chain seq x y z
N MET A 1 32.16 13.22 37.65
CA MET A 1 31.95 13.80 36.31
C MET A 1 32.92 13.33 35.22
N PRO A 2 34.24 13.12 35.37
CA PRO A 2 35.06 12.52 34.31
C PRO A 2 34.79 11.02 34.06
N SER A 3 34.25 10.28 35.02
CA SER A 3 33.97 8.84 34.92
C SER A 3 32.66 8.49 34.17
N GLU A 4 31.63 9.31 34.32
CA GLU A 4 30.33 9.12 33.64
C GLU A 4 30.45 9.26 32.15
N ASP A 5 31.16 10.26 31.66
CA ASP A 5 31.39 10.51 30.23
C ASP A 5 32.22 9.38 29.59
N ALA A 6 33.14 8.76 30.33
CA ALA A 6 33.96 7.65 29.85
C ALA A 6 33.12 6.34 29.67
N ALA A 7 32.25 6.02 30.64
CA ALA A 7 31.36 4.83 30.57
C ALA A 7 30.37 4.95 29.40
N CYS A 8 29.72 6.11 29.25
CA CYS A 8 28.81 6.37 28.16
C CYS A 8 29.47 6.31 26.79
N LYS A 9 30.66 6.93 26.61
CA LYS A 9 31.42 6.89 25.36
C LYS A 9 31.81 5.46 24.97
N LYS A 10 32.30 4.68 25.94
CA LYS A 10 32.66 3.28 25.68
C LYS A 10 31.45 2.43 25.35
N TYR A 11 30.36 2.61 26.08
CA TYR A 11 29.10 1.90 25.80
C TYR A 11 28.55 2.24 24.40
N MET A 12 28.55 3.52 24.04
CA MET A 12 28.16 3.97 22.70
C MET A 12 29.01 3.32 21.60
N SER A 13 30.32 3.26 21.77
CA SER A 13 31.21 2.60 20.81
C SER A 13 30.93 1.11 20.69
N LYS A 14 30.71 0.41 21.81
CA LYS A 14 30.33 -1.02 21.83
C LYS A 14 29.00 -1.23 21.14
N LEU A 15 28.01 -0.41 21.46
CA LEU A 15 26.68 -0.51 20.87
C LEU A 15 26.71 -0.32 19.35
N ARG A 16 27.47 0.68 18.86
CA ARG A 16 27.68 0.91 17.42
C ARG A 16 28.33 -0.30 16.74
N THR A 17 29.36 -0.88 17.34
CA THR A 17 30.04 -2.07 16.80
C THR A 17 29.08 -3.27 16.75
N THR A 18 28.32 -3.48 17.83
CA THR A 18 27.34 -4.58 17.92
C THR A 18 26.26 -4.42 16.84
N ILE A 19 25.65 -3.25 16.74
CA ILE A 19 24.58 -2.98 15.75
C ILE A 19 25.13 -3.05 14.33
N SER A 20 26.32 -2.52 14.07
CA SER A 20 26.96 -2.62 12.75
C SER A 20 27.15 -4.07 12.33
N SER A 21 27.66 -4.93 13.22
CA SER A 21 27.84 -6.35 12.91
C SER A 21 26.52 -7.08 12.64
N GLN A 22 25.46 -6.75 13.39
CA GLN A 22 24.13 -7.35 13.23
C GLN A 22 23.37 -6.84 12.01
N SER A 23 23.67 -5.61 11.56
CA SER A 23 22.92 -4.95 10.48
C SER A 23 23.63 -5.00 9.12
N ARG A 24 24.91 -5.37 9.08
CA ARG A 24 25.72 -5.34 7.86
C ARG A 24 25.25 -6.30 6.78
N PHE A 25 24.75 -7.48 7.18
CA PHE A 25 24.35 -8.53 6.27
C PHE A 25 22.86 -8.82 6.38
N LEU A 26 22.22 -9.08 5.25
CA LEU A 26 20.88 -9.63 5.22
C LEU A 26 20.95 -11.10 5.65
N SER A 27 20.65 -11.37 6.91
CA SER A 27 20.69 -12.72 7.49
C SER A 27 19.58 -13.65 6.99
N THR A 28 18.68 -13.15 6.16
CA THR A 28 17.47 -13.86 5.77
C THR A 28 17.53 -14.58 4.43
N TYR A 29 18.59 -14.38 3.62
CA TYR A 29 18.45 -14.79 2.21
C TYR A 29 19.55 -15.69 1.66
N ASP A 30 20.60 -15.99 2.42
CA ASP A 30 21.58 -16.99 2.01
C ASP A 30 22.46 -17.50 3.15
N GLY A 31 22.39 -18.78 3.43
CA GLY A 31 23.32 -19.42 4.36
C GLY A 31 24.75 -19.55 3.83
N ALA A 32 24.98 -19.26 2.55
CA ALA A 32 26.29 -19.43 1.88
C ALA A 32 26.92 -18.12 1.41
N GLU A 33 26.14 -17.08 1.09
CA GLU A 33 26.65 -15.78 0.66
C GLU A 33 26.14 -14.67 1.57
N ASN A 34 27.02 -14.10 2.37
CA ASN A 34 26.72 -12.90 3.17
C ASN A 34 26.53 -11.70 2.25
N LEU A 35 25.31 -11.48 1.76
CA LEU A 35 24.98 -10.32 0.96
C LEU A 35 25.05 -9.07 1.82
N CYS A 36 25.98 -8.17 1.47
CA CYS A 36 26.12 -6.90 2.15
C CYS A 36 24.89 -6.00 1.88
N LEU A 37 24.20 -5.57 2.94
CA LEU A 37 23.01 -4.74 2.80
C LEU A 37 23.29 -3.46 1.98
N GLU A 38 24.46 -2.84 2.17
CA GLU A 38 24.83 -1.62 1.44
C GLU A 38 24.91 -1.81 -0.08
N GLU A 39 25.34 -2.98 -0.53
CA GLU A 39 25.50 -3.26 -1.97
C GLU A 39 24.14 -3.43 -2.66
N ILE A 40 23.17 -4.08 -1.99
CA ILE A 40 21.90 -4.45 -2.61
C ILE A 40 20.73 -3.57 -2.18
N TYR A 41 20.88 -2.76 -1.10
CA TYR A 41 19.79 -1.92 -0.63
C TYR A 41 19.26 -1.02 -1.75
N THR A 42 17.98 -1.10 -1.97
CA THR A 42 17.24 -0.27 -2.91
C THR A 42 16.14 0.42 -2.14
N GLU A 43 15.99 1.71 -2.38
CA GLU A 43 15.01 2.52 -1.66
C GLU A 43 13.59 2.10 -1.98
N ASN A 44 12.79 2.01 -0.93
CA ASN A 44 11.37 1.81 -1.01
C ASN A 44 10.65 3.17 -1.06
N VAL A 45 9.46 3.19 -1.62
CA VAL A 45 8.62 4.38 -1.60
C VAL A 45 8.00 4.54 -0.22
N LEU A 46 8.33 5.65 0.46
CA LEU A 46 7.77 6.05 1.75
C LEU A 46 6.78 7.19 1.53
N GLU A 47 5.54 7.02 1.96
CA GLU A 47 4.50 8.04 1.85
C GLU A 47 3.88 8.34 3.22
N ILE A 48 3.73 9.62 3.54
CA ILE A 48 3.00 10.04 4.74
C ILE A 48 1.52 9.71 4.56
N ARG A 49 0.93 9.03 5.54
CA ARG A 49 -0.51 8.79 5.57
C ARG A 49 -1.24 10.04 6.06
N THR A 50 -1.95 10.71 5.17
CA THR A 50 -2.83 11.82 5.52
C THR A 50 -4.21 11.30 5.95
N GLU A 51 -4.69 11.70 7.13
CA GLU A 51 -6.06 11.38 7.55
C GLU A 51 -7.10 12.13 6.72
N MET A 52 -8.21 11.42 6.45
CA MET A 52 -9.37 11.97 5.79
C MET A 52 -10.02 13.07 6.63
N GLY A 53 -10.07 14.28 6.12
CA GLY A 53 -10.91 15.38 6.64
C GLY A 53 -10.18 16.63 7.09
N LEU A 54 -8.86 16.63 7.22
CA LEU A 54 -8.06 17.83 7.47
C LEU A 54 -7.29 18.23 6.22
N ALA A 55 -8.00 18.48 5.13
CA ALA A 55 -7.47 19.23 4.01
C ALA A 55 -7.25 20.69 4.46
N ARG A 56 -6.16 20.93 5.18
CA ARG A 56 -5.59 22.27 5.32
C ARG A 56 -4.60 22.44 4.17
N SER A 57 -5.03 23.23 3.21
CA SER A 57 -4.35 23.66 1.98
C SER A 57 -4.26 22.63 0.83
N PRO A 58 -4.68 23.05 -0.38
CA PRO A 58 -4.73 22.20 -1.57
C PRO A 58 -3.39 21.98 -2.28
N GLN A 59 -2.25 22.30 -1.66
CA GLN A 59 -0.97 22.45 -2.34
C GLN A 59 0.11 21.40 -2.06
N LYS A 60 -0.13 20.30 -1.34
CA LYS A 60 0.91 19.28 -1.18
C LYS A 60 0.42 17.90 -1.58
N SER A 61 1.01 17.38 -2.67
CA SER A 61 1.06 15.94 -2.98
C SER A 61 1.48 15.16 -1.74
N PRO A 62 1.05 13.89 -1.55
CA PRO A 62 1.59 13.05 -0.48
C PRO A 62 3.11 13.11 -0.60
N ALA A 63 3.77 13.71 0.42
CA ALA A 63 5.20 13.89 0.38
C ALA A 63 5.84 12.50 0.44
N THR A 64 6.50 12.10 -0.63
CA THR A 64 7.46 11.00 -0.57
C THR A 64 8.60 11.48 0.31
N LEU A 65 8.89 10.68 1.34
CA LEU A 65 9.98 10.94 2.29
C LEU A 65 11.20 10.11 1.93
N SER A 66 12.37 10.68 2.10
CA SER A 66 13.58 9.88 2.26
C SER A 66 13.66 9.31 3.68
N LEU A 67 14.48 8.26 3.86
CA LEU A 67 14.67 7.67 5.19
C LEU A 67 15.28 8.67 6.18
N GLU A 68 16.13 9.56 5.70
CA GLU A 68 16.83 10.61 6.44
C GLU A 68 15.86 11.69 6.96
N GLU A 69 14.77 11.94 6.25
CA GLU A 69 13.75 12.94 6.61
C GLU A 69 12.74 12.46 7.66
N LEU A 70 12.85 11.21 8.10
CA LEU A 70 11.87 10.55 8.97
C LEU A 70 11.56 11.34 10.26
N PHE A 71 12.57 11.97 10.86
CA PHE A 71 12.43 12.68 12.13
C PHE A 71 12.34 14.21 11.99
N SER A 72 12.72 14.76 10.84
CA SER A 72 12.64 16.20 10.54
C SER A 72 11.24 16.63 10.12
N THR A 73 10.42 15.68 9.70
CA THR A 73 9.05 15.95 9.25
C THR A 73 8.15 16.30 10.43
N CYS A 74 7.32 17.35 10.27
CA CYS A 74 6.32 17.74 11.27
C CYS A 74 5.32 16.61 11.51
N GLY A 75 4.95 16.40 12.77
CA GLY A 75 3.93 15.43 13.15
C GLY A 75 2.56 15.81 12.60
N HIS A 76 1.86 14.86 11.97
CA HIS A 76 0.53 15.10 11.41
C HIS A 76 -0.60 14.54 12.27
N LEU A 77 -0.30 13.58 13.16
CA LEU A 77 -1.30 12.95 14.01
C LEU A 77 -1.32 13.57 15.41
N ASN A 78 -0.19 13.55 16.11
CA ASN A 78 -0.03 14.11 17.44
C ASN A 78 1.38 14.67 17.57
N GLU A 79 1.53 15.99 17.67
CA GLU A 79 2.84 16.66 17.77
C GLU A 79 3.58 16.33 19.06
N ASP A 80 2.84 16.05 20.15
CA ASP A 80 3.40 15.69 21.45
C ASP A 80 3.86 14.22 21.54
N ALA A 81 3.54 13.39 20.56
CA ALA A 81 3.94 12.01 20.53
C ALA A 81 5.36 11.81 19.98
N ASP A 82 6.02 10.78 20.47
CA ASP A 82 7.41 10.45 20.11
C ASP A 82 7.53 9.27 19.14
N THR A 83 6.41 8.63 18.79
CA THR A 83 6.40 7.38 18.03
C THR A 83 6.06 7.62 16.55
N VAL A 84 6.94 7.16 15.67
CA VAL A 84 6.71 7.06 14.22
C VAL A 84 6.33 5.62 13.90
N LEU A 85 5.24 5.43 13.17
CA LEU A 85 4.79 4.12 12.71
C LEU A 85 5.04 3.96 11.22
N VAL A 86 5.75 2.91 10.84
CA VAL A 86 5.94 2.49 9.44
C VAL A 86 5.03 1.29 9.16
N VAL A 87 4.09 1.49 8.27
CA VAL A 87 3.08 0.49 7.90
C VAL A 87 3.37 -0.06 6.51
N GLY A 88 3.28 -1.38 6.35
CA GLY A 88 3.45 -2.01 5.04
C GLY A 88 3.05 -3.47 5.04
N GLU A 89 2.80 -4.03 3.86
CA GLU A 89 2.45 -5.43 3.70
C GLU A 89 3.57 -6.40 4.09
N ALA A 90 3.24 -7.69 4.21
CA ALA A 90 4.26 -8.73 4.40
C ALA A 90 5.19 -8.77 3.18
N GLY A 91 6.50 -8.71 3.41
CA GLY A 91 7.51 -8.70 2.35
C GLY A 91 7.78 -7.34 1.70
N SER A 92 7.17 -6.24 2.19
CA SER A 92 7.43 -4.88 1.70
C SER A 92 8.79 -4.29 2.09
N GLY A 93 9.56 -4.96 2.95
CA GLY A 93 10.90 -4.51 3.36
C GLY A 93 10.97 -3.70 4.65
N LYS A 94 9.97 -3.76 5.53
CA LYS A 94 9.94 -3.05 6.83
C LYS A 94 11.17 -3.31 7.69
N SER A 95 11.50 -4.58 7.91
CA SER A 95 12.67 -4.98 8.70
C SER A 95 13.98 -4.53 8.04
N THR A 96 14.06 -4.58 6.71
CA THR A 96 15.21 -4.11 5.94
C THR A 96 15.40 -2.59 6.06
N LEU A 97 14.29 -1.84 6.10
CA LEU A 97 14.31 -0.39 6.32
C LEU A 97 14.91 -0.04 7.69
N LEU A 98 14.46 -0.72 8.76
CA LEU A 98 15.03 -0.52 10.10
C LEU A 98 16.52 -0.93 10.14
N GLN A 99 16.84 -2.05 9.51
CA GLN A 99 18.24 -2.52 9.44
C GLN A 99 19.13 -1.50 8.71
N ARG A 100 18.62 -0.85 7.64
CA ARG A 100 19.32 0.24 6.95
C ARG A 100 19.53 1.45 7.86
N MET A 101 18.50 1.86 8.61
CA MET A 101 18.58 2.95 9.60
C MET A 101 19.66 2.65 10.65
N HIS A 102 19.66 1.45 11.21
CA HIS A 102 20.65 1.02 12.19
C HIS A 102 22.07 1.06 11.63
N LEU A 103 22.27 0.65 10.39
CA LEU A 103 23.56 0.65 9.73
C LEU A 103 24.07 2.08 9.47
N LEU A 104 23.20 2.99 9.01
CA LEU A 104 23.52 4.39 8.81
C LEU A 104 23.95 5.07 10.12
N TRP A 105 23.21 4.82 11.20
CA TRP A 105 23.59 5.31 12.53
C TRP A 105 24.93 4.75 13.01
N ALA A 106 25.11 3.44 12.91
CA ALA A 106 26.30 2.77 13.40
C ALA A 106 27.57 3.18 12.61
N SER A 107 27.43 3.46 11.31
CA SER A 107 28.51 3.94 10.44
C SER A 107 28.79 5.44 10.56
N GLY A 108 27.99 6.18 11.31
CA GLY A 108 28.17 7.63 11.49
C GLY A 108 27.72 8.46 10.29
N ARG A 109 26.96 7.91 9.35
CA ARG A 109 26.53 8.62 8.13
C ARG A 109 25.26 9.44 8.32
N ASP A 110 24.33 8.94 9.16
CA ASP A 110 23.07 9.62 9.43
C ASP A 110 22.57 9.32 10.85
N PHE A 111 21.45 9.95 11.26
CA PHE A 111 20.80 9.80 12.58
C PHE A 111 21.72 10.10 13.76
N GLN A 112 22.67 11.02 13.58
CA GLN A 112 23.70 11.36 14.59
C GLN A 112 23.14 12.24 15.74
N GLU A 113 21.93 12.73 15.62
CA GLU A 113 21.17 13.33 16.72
C GLU A 113 20.94 12.35 17.87
N PHE A 114 20.90 11.03 17.58
CA PHE A 114 20.80 9.98 18.58
C PHE A 114 22.17 9.46 18.99
N LEU A 115 22.43 9.51 20.29
CA LEU A 115 23.66 8.92 20.85
C LEU A 115 23.52 7.40 20.98
N PHE A 116 22.31 6.92 21.24
CA PHE A 116 22.03 5.50 21.46
C PHE A 116 20.83 5.06 20.63
N VAL A 117 20.98 3.92 19.94
CA VAL A 117 19.92 3.26 19.18
C VAL A 117 19.77 1.84 19.70
N PHE A 118 18.54 1.46 20.04
CA PHE A 118 18.22 0.13 20.57
C PHE A 118 17.22 -0.58 19.66
N PRO A 119 17.65 -1.60 18.91
CA PRO A 119 16.79 -2.42 18.06
C PRO A 119 16.12 -3.54 18.85
N PHE A 120 14.79 -3.68 18.69
CA PHE A 120 14.01 -4.76 19.29
C PHE A 120 13.13 -5.42 18.24
N SER A 121 12.99 -6.74 18.35
CA SER A 121 12.03 -7.52 17.56
C SER A 121 10.84 -7.88 18.46
N CYS A 122 9.62 -7.48 18.07
CA CYS A 122 8.40 -7.81 18.79
C CYS A 122 8.16 -9.34 18.83
N ARG A 123 8.59 -10.05 17.77
CA ARG A 123 8.59 -11.50 17.66
C ARG A 123 9.42 -12.19 18.75
N GLN A 124 10.56 -11.60 19.09
CA GLN A 124 11.43 -12.13 20.16
C GLN A 124 10.95 -11.70 21.54
N LEU A 125 10.52 -10.44 21.68
CA LEU A 125 10.03 -9.90 22.96
C LEU A 125 8.85 -10.69 23.51
N GLN A 126 7.92 -11.15 22.67
CA GLN A 126 6.79 -11.96 23.14
C GLN A 126 7.19 -13.33 23.70
N CYS A 127 8.39 -13.83 23.38
CA CYS A 127 8.90 -15.10 23.93
C CYS A 127 9.44 -14.95 25.36
N VAL A 128 9.61 -13.71 25.85
CA VAL A 128 10.12 -13.42 27.18
C VAL A 128 9.01 -13.59 28.21
N ALA A 129 9.11 -14.66 29.01
CA ALA A 129 8.11 -14.99 30.02
C ALA A 129 8.30 -14.23 31.35
N LYS A 130 9.50 -13.73 31.63
CA LYS A 130 9.83 -13.02 32.87
C LYS A 130 9.46 -11.53 32.77
N PRO A 131 8.99 -10.92 33.84
CA PRO A 131 8.83 -9.47 33.92
C PRO A 131 10.14 -8.74 33.61
N LEU A 132 10.06 -7.64 32.90
CA LEU A 132 11.20 -6.80 32.51
C LEU A 132 11.03 -5.37 33.02
N SER A 133 12.14 -4.75 33.43
CA SER A 133 12.26 -3.31 33.59
C SER A 133 12.82 -2.68 32.29
N VAL A 134 12.76 -1.36 32.20
CA VAL A 134 13.41 -0.63 31.06
C VAL A 134 14.91 -0.94 31.02
N GLN A 135 15.56 -0.96 32.17
CA GLN A 135 16.99 -1.28 32.28
C GLN A 135 17.31 -2.68 31.74
N MET A 136 16.52 -3.69 32.12
CA MET A 136 16.67 -5.07 31.62
C MET A 136 16.41 -5.13 30.10
N LEU A 137 15.40 -4.43 29.60
CA LEU A 137 15.12 -4.37 28.17
C LEU A 137 16.33 -3.82 27.39
N LEU A 138 16.89 -2.70 27.81
CA LEU A 138 17.98 -2.04 27.10
C LEU A 138 19.29 -2.84 27.18
N PHE A 139 19.61 -3.41 28.34
CA PHE A 139 20.91 -4.03 28.57
C PHE A 139 20.91 -5.55 28.32
N GLU A 140 19.94 -6.29 28.81
CA GLU A 140 19.91 -7.75 28.64
C GLU A 140 19.43 -8.17 27.24
N HIS A 141 18.51 -7.39 26.66
CA HIS A 141 17.90 -7.71 25.37
C HIS A 141 18.48 -6.93 24.18
N CYS A 142 19.47 -6.06 24.39
CA CYS A 142 20.18 -5.39 23.31
C CYS A 142 21.70 -5.46 23.48
N CYS A 143 22.28 -4.69 24.40
CA CYS A 143 23.72 -4.65 24.60
C CYS A 143 24.05 -4.32 26.04
N TRP A 144 24.84 -5.18 26.69
CA TRP A 144 25.25 -5.00 28.08
C TRP A 144 26.45 -4.03 28.19
N PRO A 145 26.45 -3.01 29.06
CA PRO A 145 27.61 -2.18 29.32
C PRO A 145 28.75 -2.97 29.98
N ASP A 146 30.00 -2.73 29.57
CA ASP A 146 31.15 -3.43 30.15
C ASP A 146 31.44 -2.98 31.59
N PHE A 147 31.10 -1.72 31.90
CA PHE A 147 31.23 -1.11 33.23
C PHE A 147 30.32 0.14 33.31
N GLY A 148 30.13 0.67 34.51
CA GLY A 148 29.36 1.89 34.71
C GLY A 148 27.87 1.73 34.34
N GLN A 149 27.27 0.59 34.64
CA GLN A 149 25.89 0.25 34.25
C GLN A 149 24.86 1.26 34.78
N GLN A 150 25.01 1.69 36.03
CA GLN A 150 24.08 2.65 36.63
C GLN A 150 24.25 4.05 36.04
N GLU A 151 25.49 4.46 35.81
CA GLU A 151 25.84 5.75 35.20
C GLU A 151 25.31 5.84 33.78
N VAL A 152 25.47 4.79 32.98
CA VAL A 152 24.91 4.72 31.62
C VAL A 152 23.39 4.76 31.67
N PHE A 153 22.78 4.00 32.59
CA PHE A 153 21.32 3.99 32.70
C PHE A 153 20.77 5.34 33.13
N GLN A 154 21.38 5.98 34.09
CA GLN A 154 20.97 7.32 34.53
C GLN A 154 21.14 8.35 33.41
N PHE A 155 22.20 8.29 32.64
CA PHE A 155 22.42 9.15 31.47
C PHE A 155 21.28 8.97 30.44
N LEU A 156 20.83 7.72 30.17
CA LEU A 156 19.74 7.46 29.25
C LEU A 156 18.39 8.03 29.75
N LEU A 157 18.17 8.02 31.08
CA LEU A 157 16.99 8.60 31.70
C LEU A 157 16.99 10.13 31.67
N ASP A 158 18.17 10.75 31.84
CA ASP A 158 18.34 12.21 31.87
C ASP A 158 18.34 12.82 30.45
N HIS A 159 18.69 12.04 29.41
CA HIS A 159 18.80 12.49 28.04
C HIS A 159 17.96 11.62 27.07
N PRO A 160 16.66 11.42 27.31
CA PRO A 160 15.84 10.53 26.50
C PRO A 160 15.71 11.02 25.04
N ASN A 161 15.82 12.31 24.77
CA ASN A 161 15.82 12.88 23.43
C ASN A 161 17.03 12.47 22.58
N ARG A 162 18.05 11.88 23.17
CA ARG A 162 19.22 11.30 22.49
C ARG A 162 19.12 9.78 22.29
N VAL A 163 17.95 9.21 22.59
CA VAL A 163 17.69 7.76 22.52
C VAL A 163 16.67 7.49 21.42
N LEU A 164 16.98 6.52 20.56
CA LEU A 164 16.07 5.95 19.58
C LEU A 164 15.80 4.49 19.92
N LEU A 165 14.54 4.12 20.03
CA LEU A 165 14.07 2.74 20.19
C LEU A 165 13.38 2.30 18.89
N THR A 166 13.74 1.17 18.34
CA THR A 166 13.06 0.61 17.19
C THR A 166 12.42 -0.72 17.52
N PHE A 167 11.17 -0.90 17.14
CA PHE A 167 10.38 -2.12 17.38
C PHE A 167 9.91 -2.69 16.05
N ASP A 168 10.50 -3.82 15.65
CA ASP A 168 10.16 -4.47 14.39
C ASP A 168 9.04 -5.49 14.58
N GLY A 169 7.98 -5.39 13.76
CA GLY A 169 6.91 -6.38 13.67
C GLY A 169 5.89 -6.33 14.81
N PHE A 170 5.30 -5.18 15.07
CA PHE A 170 4.26 -5.04 16.11
C PHE A 170 3.01 -5.90 15.83
N ASP A 171 2.69 -6.17 14.56
CA ASP A 171 1.63 -7.10 14.14
C ASP A 171 1.91 -8.56 14.52
N GLU A 172 3.16 -8.91 14.83
CA GLU A 172 3.55 -10.24 15.30
C GLU A 172 3.48 -10.38 16.83
N PHE A 173 3.19 -9.26 17.52
CA PHE A 173 3.02 -9.24 18.96
C PHE A 173 1.59 -9.65 19.32
N ARG A 174 1.43 -10.79 20.00
CA ARG A 174 0.12 -11.43 20.26
C ARG A 174 -0.86 -10.58 21.07
N PHE A 175 -0.43 -9.49 21.70
CA PHE A 175 -1.24 -8.63 22.55
C PHE A 175 -1.72 -7.40 21.77
N ARG A 176 -3.02 -7.12 21.87
CA ARG A 176 -3.58 -5.88 21.31
C ARG A 176 -3.24 -4.68 22.19
N PHE A 177 -2.90 -3.56 21.56
CA PHE A 177 -2.58 -2.33 22.26
C PHE A 177 -3.71 -1.90 23.18
N SER A 178 -3.36 -1.61 24.46
CA SER A 178 -4.25 -1.13 25.51
C SER A 178 -3.55 -0.02 26.31
N ASP A 179 -4.31 0.98 26.76
CA ASP A 179 -3.84 2.10 27.57
C ASP A 179 -4.41 2.08 29.02
N HIS A 180 -4.95 0.91 29.44
CA HIS A 180 -5.60 0.77 30.75
C HIS A 180 -4.62 0.66 31.92
N GLU A 181 -3.47 0.04 31.73
CA GLU A 181 -2.50 -0.21 32.78
C GLU A 181 -1.32 0.78 32.65
N ARG A 182 -1.19 1.67 33.64
CA ARG A 182 -0.09 2.63 33.68
C ARG A 182 1.08 2.08 34.50
N HIS A 183 2.28 2.21 33.92
CA HIS A 183 3.55 1.88 34.56
C HIS A 183 4.56 2.99 34.27
N CYS A 184 5.10 3.62 35.33
CA CYS A 184 5.95 4.78 35.20
C CYS A 184 7.36 4.57 35.80
N SER A 185 7.63 3.44 36.46
CA SER A 185 8.94 3.15 37.01
C SER A 185 9.84 2.49 36.00
N PRO A 186 11.01 3.09 35.63
CA PRO A 186 11.92 2.49 34.67
C PRO A 186 12.74 1.32 35.23
N THR A 187 12.75 1.16 36.57
CA THR A 187 13.50 0.12 37.28
C THR A 187 12.66 -1.07 37.71
N ASP A 188 11.35 -0.85 37.93
CA ASP A 188 10.49 -1.91 38.43
C ASP A 188 10.07 -2.85 37.27
N PRO A 189 10.24 -4.16 37.45
CA PRO A 189 9.86 -5.11 36.42
C PRO A 189 8.34 -5.19 36.22
N THR A 190 7.89 -5.23 34.97
CA THR A 190 6.48 -5.46 34.60
C THR A 190 6.41 -6.44 33.43
N SER A 191 5.22 -6.84 33.02
CA SER A 191 5.06 -7.71 31.84
C SER A 191 5.60 -7.00 30.59
N VAL A 192 6.16 -7.77 29.65
CA VAL A 192 6.66 -7.22 28.36
C VAL A 192 5.61 -6.42 27.65
N GLN A 193 4.35 -6.90 27.69
CA GLN A 193 3.20 -6.19 27.12
C GLN A 193 3.03 -4.79 27.75
N ASN A 194 2.97 -4.74 29.08
CA ASN A 194 2.77 -3.49 29.82
C ASN A 194 3.95 -2.55 29.63
N LEU A 195 5.17 -3.08 29.65
CA LEU A 195 6.39 -2.31 29.38
C LEU A 195 6.35 -1.63 28.00
N LEU A 196 6.08 -2.42 26.93
CA LEU A 196 6.04 -1.90 25.57
C LEU A 196 4.92 -0.86 25.38
N PHE A 197 3.72 -1.13 25.93
CA PHE A 197 2.59 -0.21 25.81
C PHE A 197 2.84 1.11 26.54
N ASN A 198 3.48 1.10 27.70
CA ASN A 198 3.83 2.32 28.44
C ASN A 198 5.01 3.10 27.82
N LEU A 199 5.92 2.41 27.13
CA LEU A 199 6.92 3.07 26.27
C LEU A 199 6.23 3.82 25.11
N LEU A 200 5.28 3.20 24.42
CA LEU A 200 4.55 3.81 23.30
C LEU A 200 3.65 4.98 23.75
N GLN A 201 3.04 4.87 24.93
CA GLN A 201 2.23 5.94 25.54
C GLN A 201 3.08 7.14 26.02
N GLY A 202 4.41 6.98 26.15
CA GLY A 202 5.27 8.01 26.71
C GLY A 202 5.26 8.10 28.24
N ASN A 203 4.71 7.08 28.94
CA ASN A 203 4.81 6.99 30.41
C ASN A 203 6.22 6.60 30.87
N LEU A 204 6.96 5.90 30.00
CA LEU A 204 8.35 5.51 30.17
C LEU A 204 9.20 6.14 29.07
N LEU A 205 10.39 6.62 29.38
CA LEU A 205 11.33 7.30 28.48
C LEU A 205 10.61 8.35 27.60
N LYS A 206 9.86 9.24 28.23
CA LYS A 206 9.21 10.35 27.53
C LYS A 206 10.28 11.16 26.76
N ASN A 207 9.96 11.61 25.53
CA ASN A 207 10.84 12.30 24.59
C ASN A 207 11.91 11.39 23.92
N ALA A 208 12.06 10.11 24.27
CA ALA A 208 12.83 9.19 23.47
C ALA A 208 12.06 8.90 22.16
N ARG A 209 12.76 8.99 21.03
CA ARG A 209 12.12 8.67 19.74
C ARG A 209 11.91 7.17 19.59
N LYS A 210 10.79 6.80 18.98
CA LYS A 210 10.44 5.40 18.75
C LYS A 210 10.03 5.22 17.29
N VAL A 211 10.51 4.15 16.66
CA VAL A 211 10.04 3.71 15.35
C VAL A 211 9.42 2.33 15.51
N LEU A 212 8.18 2.21 15.10
CA LEU A 212 7.41 0.98 15.16
C LEU A 212 7.10 0.52 13.74
N THR A 213 7.35 -0.74 13.40
CA THR A 213 6.88 -1.31 12.13
C THR A 213 5.68 -2.21 12.36
N SER A 214 4.71 -2.19 11.45
CA SER A 214 3.51 -3.02 11.55
C SER A 214 2.86 -3.23 10.19
N ARG A 215 1.93 -4.17 10.12
CA ARG A 215 0.96 -4.26 9.01
C ARG A 215 -0.23 -3.32 9.24
N PRO A 216 -0.90 -2.87 8.17
CA PRO A 216 -2.01 -1.91 8.26
C PRO A 216 -3.14 -2.37 9.20
N ASP A 217 -3.48 -3.65 9.15
CA ASP A 217 -4.63 -4.23 9.86
C ASP A 217 -4.40 -4.39 11.37
N ALA A 218 -3.16 -4.39 11.82
CA ALA A 218 -2.81 -4.49 13.24
C ALA A 218 -2.85 -3.14 13.98
N VAL A 219 -3.00 -2.03 13.26
CA VAL A 219 -2.98 -0.68 13.81
C VAL A 219 -4.37 -0.28 14.28
N SER A 220 -4.58 -0.28 15.60
CA SER A 220 -5.85 0.15 16.20
C SER A 220 -6.00 1.68 16.21
N ALA A 221 -7.26 2.16 16.22
CA ALA A 221 -7.54 3.60 16.41
C ALA A 221 -7.01 4.13 17.76
N LEU A 222 -6.92 3.27 18.78
CA LEU A 222 -6.37 3.61 20.08
C LEU A 222 -4.87 3.90 20.01
N LEU A 223 -4.10 3.04 19.30
CA LEU A 223 -2.66 3.23 19.12
C LEU A 223 -2.35 4.55 18.39
N ARG A 224 -3.18 4.93 17.41
CA ARG A 224 -2.97 6.17 16.63
C ARG A 224 -2.94 7.44 17.46
N LYS A 225 -3.60 7.47 18.62
CA LYS A 225 -3.54 8.61 19.54
C LYS A 225 -2.13 8.91 20.06
N TYR A 226 -1.27 7.89 20.07
CA TYR A 226 0.11 7.93 20.58
C TYR A 226 1.16 7.98 19.48
N LEU A 227 0.73 8.18 18.23
CA LEU A 227 1.63 8.28 17.08
C LEU A 227 1.83 9.73 16.67
N ARG A 228 3.07 10.10 16.41
CA ARG A 228 3.46 11.37 15.80
C ARG A 228 3.18 11.36 14.30
N LEU A 229 3.53 10.28 13.63
CA LEU A 229 3.50 10.13 12.20
C LEU A 229 3.19 8.68 11.82
N GLU A 230 2.35 8.47 10.81
CA GLU A 230 2.12 7.16 10.18
C GLU A 230 2.60 7.22 8.71
N ILE A 231 3.51 6.31 8.35
CA ILE A 231 4.15 6.25 7.03
C ILE A 231 3.80 4.92 6.38
N ASN A 232 3.35 4.98 5.13
CA ASN A 232 3.11 3.80 4.31
C ASN A 232 4.38 3.42 3.52
N LEU A 233 4.85 2.19 3.69
CA LEU A 233 5.92 1.58 2.92
C LEU A 233 5.30 0.81 1.76
N LYS A 234 5.46 1.32 0.53
CA LYS A 234 4.76 0.84 -0.67
C LYS A 234 5.50 -0.27 -1.44
N GLY A 235 6.71 -0.64 -1.03
CA GLY A 235 7.56 -1.55 -1.79
C GLY A 235 8.37 -0.83 -2.88
N PHE A 236 8.82 -1.60 -3.89
CA PHE A 236 9.63 -1.04 -4.98
C PHE A 236 8.79 -0.34 -6.05
N SER A 237 9.30 0.79 -6.55
CA SER A 237 8.88 1.33 -7.84
C SER A 237 9.42 0.46 -8.99
N GLU A 238 9.02 0.74 -10.22
CA GLU A 238 9.56 0.01 -11.38
C GLU A 238 11.07 0.22 -11.51
N GLU A 239 11.54 1.45 -11.37
CA GLU A 239 12.96 1.79 -11.35
C GLU A 239 13.68 1.09 -10.19
N GLY A 240 13.02 0.98 -9.04
CA GLY A 240 13.52 0.24 -7.88
C GLY A 240 13.70 -1.25 -8.18
N ILE A 241 12.75 -1.89 -8.87
CA ILE A 241 12.86 -3.29 -9.30
C ILE A 241 14.06 -3.47 -10.23
N GLU A 242 14.20 -2.62 -11.25
CA GLU A 242 15.31 -2.68 -12.18
C GLU A 242 16.66 -2.47 -11.48
N LEU A 243 16.74 -1.45 -10.62
CA LEU A 243 17.95 -1.16 -9.85
C LEU A 243 18.33 -2.33 -8.93
N TYR A 244 17.36 -2.93 -8.25
CA TYR A 244 17.57 -4.08 -7.39
C TYR A 244 18.16 -5.27 -8.16
N LEU A 245 17.56 -5.62 -9.30
CA LEU A 245 18.06 -6.72 -10.14
C LEU A 245 19.47 -6.46 -10.66
N ARG A 246 19.80 -5.21 -11.05
CA ARG A 246 21.16 -4.84 -11.49
C ARG A 246 22.18 -4.92 -10.35
N LYS A 247 21.79 -4.61 -9.12
CA LYS A 247 22.65 -4.74 -7.94
C LYS A 247 22.89 -6.21 -7.56
N CYS A 248 21.89 -7.09 -7.73
CA CYS A 248 22.02 -8.51 -7.40
C CYS A 248 22.84 -9.29 -8.40
N HIS A 249 22.87 -8.90 -9.68
CA HIS A 249 23.54 -9.64 -10.74
C HIS A 249 24.73 -8.87 -11.31
N ARG A 250 25.94 -9.30 -10.97
CA ARG A 250 27.21 -8.72 -11.47
C ARG A 250 27.56 -9.18 -12.88
N GLU A 251 26.99 -10.31 -13.35
CA GLU A 251 27.22 -10.82 -14.70
C GLU A 251 26.53 -9.95 -15.75
N PRO A 252 27.26 -9.52 -16.79
CA PRO A 252 26.68 -8.69 -17.84
C PRO A 252 25.52 -9.40 -18.54
N GLY A 253 24.39 -8.70 -18.65
CA GLY A 253 23.23 -9.14 -19.40
C GLY A 253 22.23 -10.06 -18.68
N VAL A 254 22.53 -10.62 -17.49
CA VAL A 254 21.56 -11.40 -16.71
C VAL A 254 20.44 -10.49 -16.22
N ALA A 255 20.77 -9.38 -15.57
CA ALA A 255 19.80 -8.40 -15.13
C ALA A 255 18.94 -7.88 -16.30
N ASP A 256 19.54 -7.56 -17.45
CA ASP A 256 18.79 -7.07 -18.61
C ASP A 256 17.85 -8.11 -19.21
N ARG A 257 18.22 -9.39 -19.16
CA ARG A 257 17.32 -10.49 -19.59
C ARG A 257 16.15 -10.64 -18.64
N LEU A 258 16.38 -10.56 -17.33
CA LEU A 258 15.33 -10.60 -16.32
C LEU A 258 14.38 -9.40 -16.45
N ILE A 259 14.92 -8.20 -16.60
CA ILE A 259 14.12 -6.98 -16.79
C ILE A 259 13.24 -7.10 -18.05
N ARG A 260 13.79 -7.61 -19.16
CA ARG A 260 13.00 -7.86 -20.38
C ARG A 260 11.90 -8.89 -20.14
N LEU A 261 12.20 -9.98 -19.42
CA LEU A 261 11.22 -10.99 -19.04
C LEU A 261 10.08 -10.36 -18.23
N LEU A 262 10.39 -9.56 -17.22
CA LEU A 262 9.39 -8.87 -16.40
C LEU A 262 8.51 -7.93 -17.25
N LYS A 263 9.11 -7.15 -18.14
CA LYS A 263 8.37 -6.25 -19.05
C LYS A 263 7.43 -6.98 -20.01
N THR A 264 7.72 -8.22 -20.34
CA THR A 264 6.85 -9.06 -21.19
C THR A 264 5.84 -9.87 -20.39
N THR A 265 6.05 -10.04 -19.08
CA THR A 265 5.21 -10.83 -18.18
C THR A 265 4.61 -9.94 -17.10
N SER A 266 3.53 -9.23 -17.44
CA SER A 266 2.93 -8.23 -16.55
C SER A 266 2.53 -8.79 -15.18
N ALA A 267 2.04 -10.04 -15.09
CA ALA A 267 1.66 -10.68 -13.84
C ALA A 267 2.86 -10.82 -12.89
N LEU A 268 3.98 -11.36 -13.37
CA LEU A 268 5.21 -11.49 -12.59
C LEU A 268 5.79 -10.11 -12.22
N HIS A 269 5.77 -9.17 -13.15
CA HIS A 269 6.17 -7.79 -12.89
C HIS A 269 5.34 -7.16 -11.76
N GLY A 270 4.02 -7.38 -11.77
CA GLY A 270 3.12 -6.93 -10.71
C GLY A 270 3.46 -7.48 -9.33
N LEU A 271 3.96 -8.72 -9.24
CA LEU A 271 4.39 -9.32 -7.98
C LEU A 271 5.73 -8.74 -7.48
N CYS A 272 6.62 -8.30 -8.38
CA CYS A 272 7.96 -7.82 -8.04
C CYS A 272 7.95 -6.46 -7.29
N HIS A 273 6.82 -5.76 -7.18
CA HIS A 273 6.74 -4.59 -6.32
C HIS A 273 7.03 -4.94 -4.85
N LEU A 274 6.81 -6.21 -4.43
CA LEU A 274 7.22 -6.72 -3.14
C LEU A 274 8.71 -7.13 -3.19
N PRO A 275 9.59 -6.51 -2.37
CA PRO A 275 11.01 -6.85 -2.33
C PRO A 275 11.31 -8.33 -2.16
N VAL A 276 10.49 -9.05 -1.39
CA VAL A 276 10.64 -10.51 -1.21
C VAL A 276 10.46 -11.28 -2.52
N VAL A 277 9.55 -10.85 -3.39
CA VAL A 277 9.34 -11.50 -4.70
C VAL A 277 10.45 -11.12 -5.67
N SER A 278 10.90 -9.87 -5.68
CA SER A 278 12.07 -9.44 -6.47
C SER A 278 13.31 -10.25 -6.09
N TRP A 279 13.49 -10.56 -4.80
CA TRP A 279 14.53 -11.46 -4.33
C TRP A 279 14.35 -12.89 -4.89
N MET A 280 13.14 -13.48 -4.84
CA MET A 280 12.88 -14.80 -5.40
C MET A 280 13.16 -14.84 -6.89
N VAL A 281 12.76 -13.83 -7.65
CA VAL A 281 13.04 -13.69 -9.09
C VAL A 281 14.55 -13.65 -9.34
N SER A 282 15.30 -12.92 -8.52
CA SER A 282 16.76 -12.87 -8.61
C SER A 282 17.38 -14.24 -8.34
N LYS A 283 16.91 -14.97 -7.33
CA LYS A 283 17.43 -16.32 -6.99
C LYS A 283 17.11 -17.36 -8.05
N CYS A 284 15.87 -17.38 -8.52
CA CYS A 284 15.40 -18.34 -9.53
C CYS A 284 15.69 -17.88 -10.97
N HIS A 285 16.69 -17.00 -11.19
CA HIS A 285 16.94 -16.41 -12.51
C HIS A 285 17.26 -17.46 -13.59
N GLN A 286 17.95 -18.54 -13.24
CA GLN A 286 18.30 -19.62 -14.17
C GLN A 286 17.03 -20.35 -14.62
N GLU A 287 16.18 -20.75 -13.70
CA GLU A 287 14.92 -21.45 -13.98
C GLU A 287 13.99 -20.58 -14.81
N LEU A 288 13.89 -19.27 -14.48
CA LEU A 288 13.05 -18.32 -15.20
C LEU A 288 13.54 -18.05 -16.63
N LEU A 289 14.85 -18.03 -16.86
CA LEU A 289 15.45 -17.74 -18.18
C LEU A 289 15.60 -18.98 -19.07
N LEU A 290 15.70 -20.19 -18.48
CA LEU A 290 15.89 -21.45 -19.22
C LEU A 290 14.55 -22.07 -19.67
N HIS A 291 13.49 -21.91 -18.89
CA HIS A 291 12.20 -22.52 -19.21
C HIS A 291 11.36 -21.56 -20.08
N GLY A 292 11.34 -21.76 -21.38
CA GLY A 292 10.44 -21.12 -22.33
C GLY A 292 8.95 -21.52 -22.16
N GLY A 293 8.59 -22.20 -21.07
CA GLY A 293 7.25 -22.69 -20.77
C GLY A 293 6.74 -22.17 -19.43
N GLY A 294 5.77 -21.25 -19.45
CA GLY A 294 4.95 -20.91 -18.29
C GLY A 294 5.64 -20.02 -17.26
N SER A 295 5.71 -18.71 -17.54
CA SER A 295 6.12 -17.72 -16.54
C SER A 295 5.15 -17.70 -15.35
N PRO A 296 5.62 -17.58 -14.08
CA PRO A 296 4.79 -17.47 -12.90
C PRO A 296 3.76 -16.36 -13.03
N LYS A 297 2.51 -16.65 -12.69
CA LYS A 297 1.38 -15.71 -12.75
C LYS A 297 0.89 -15.30 -11.36
N THR A 298 1.11 -16.19 -10.39
CA THR A 298 0.59 -16.05 -9.03
C THR A 298 1.73 -16.05 -8.00
N SER A 299 1.41 -15.60 -6.80
CA SER A 299 2.36 -15.72 -5.68
C SER A 299 2.69 -17.19 -5.41
N THR A 300 1.70 -18.09 -5.50
CA THR A 300 1.90 -19.53 -5.29
C THR A 300 2.89 -20.13 -6.28
N ASP A 301 2.84 -19.71 -7.56
CA ASP A 301 3.80 -20.17 -8.57
C ASP A 301 5.23 -19.80 -8.18
N MET A 302 5.45 -18.56 -7.70
CA MET A 302 6.77 -18.11 -7.24
C MET A 302 7.27 -18.88 -6.02
N TYR A 303 6.38 -19.17 -5.06
CA TYR A 303 6.74 -19.93 -3.87
C TYR A 303 7.01 -21.40 -4.18
N LEU A 304 6.34 -21.99 -5.15
CA LEU A 304 6.66 -23.33 -5.65
C LEU A 304 7.98 -23.34 -6.42
N LEU A 305 8.25 -22.30 -7.22
CA LEU A 305 9.50 -22.19 -7.96
C LEU A 305 10.70 -22.05 -7.02
N ILE A 306 10.62 -21.19 -6.01
CA ILE A 306 11.70 -21.04 -5.02
C ILE A 306 11.87 -22.31 -4.17
N LEU A 307 10.78 -23.01 -3.82
CA LEU A 307 10.85 -24.31 -3.16
C LEU A 307 11.63 -25.33 -4.02
N GLN A 308 11.32 -25.43 -5.30
CA GLN A 308 12.02 -26.30 -6.22
C GLN A 308 13.50 -25.94 -6.35
N HIS A 309 13.82 -24.64 -6.43
CA HIS A 309 15.18 -24.13 -6.45
C HIS A 309 15.99 -24.59 -5.23
N PHE A 310 15.47 -24.42 -4.02
CA PHE A 310 16.14 -24.85 -2.79
C PHE A 310 16.31 -26.38 -2.73
N LEU A 311 15.30 -27.15 -3.14
CA LEU A 311 15.37 -28.61 -3.17
C LEU A 311 16.39 -29.12 -4.17
N LEU A 312 16.53 -28.46 -5.33
CA LEU A 312 17.54 -28.82 -6.35
C LEU A 312 18.96 -28.59 -5.81
N HIS A 313 19.20 -27.45 -5.18
CA HIS A 313 20.53 -27.09 -4.69
C HIS A 313 20.95 -27.88 -3.44
N ALA A 314 19.99 -28.40 -2.67
CA ALA A 314 20.24 -29.29 -1.54
C ALA A 314 20.49 -30.77 -1.96
N SER A 315 20.35 -31.11 -3.25
CA SER A 315 20.51 -32.46 -3.74
C SER A 315 21.90 -32.67 -4.38
N PRO A 316 22.55 -33.83 -4.23
CA PRO A 316 23.85 -34.11 -4.87
C PRO A 316 23.76 -33.99 -6.40
N PRO A 317 24.80 -33.48 -7.08
CA PRO A 317 24.78 -33.18 -8.52
C PRO A 317 24.52 -34.39 -9.43
N ASP A 318 24.80 -35.61 -8.99
CA ASP A 318 24.66 -36.83 -9.79
C ASP A 318 23.23 -37.42 -9.77
N SER A 319 22.32 -36.89 -9.05
CA SER A 319 20.96 -37.43 -8.83
C SER A 319 19.82 -36.75 -9.58
N VAL A 320 20.11 -35.77 -10.44
CA VAL A 320 19.10 -34.88 -11.03
C VAL A 320 18.68 -35.35 -12.45
N PRO A 321 17.51 -35.95 -12.63
CA PRO A 321 16.89 -36.17 -13.93
C PRO A 321 16.13 -34.95 -14.40
N HIS A 322 16.17 -34.64 -15.69
CA HIS A 322 15.63 -33.45 -16.34
C HIS A 322 14.09 -33.32 -16.43
N SER A 323 13.27 -34.19 -15.79
CA SER A 323 11.77 -34.07 -15.80
C SER A 323 11.21 -34.21 -14.39
N LEU A 324 10.64 -33.09 -13.71
CA LEU A 324 11.28 -33.14 -12.47
C LEU A 324 10.64 -32.64 -11.22
N GLY A 325 9.69 -31.68 -11.24
CA GLY A 325 9.13 -31.10 -10.03
C GLY A 325 8.50 -32.12 -9.07
N SER A 326 7.75 -33.08 -9.58
CA SER A 326 6.99 -34.03 -8.76
C SER A 326 7.89 -35.09 -8.07
N ARG A 327 8.91 -35.60 -8.76
CA ARG A 327 9.85 -36.59 -8.16
C ARG A 327 10.68 -35.96 -7.06
N LEU A 328 11.08 -34.71 -7.25
CA LEU A 328 11.83 -33.93 -6.27
C LEU A 328 11.01 -33.70 -4.99
N LEU A 329 9.78 -33.25 -5.13
CA LEU A 329 8.87 -33.07 -4.00
C LEU A 329 8.57 -34.38 -3.29
N ARG A 330 8.34 -35.47 -4.05
CA ARG A 330 8.07 -36.78 -3.45
C ARG A 330 9.27 -37.33 -2.68
N GLY A 331 10.49 -37.13 -3.15
CA GLY A 331 11.72 -37.56 -2.47
C GLY A 331 11.94 -36.85 -1.13
N ARG A 332 11.37 -35.63 -0.95
CA ARG A 332 11.50 -34.80 0.24
C ARG A 332 10.17 -34.64 1.02
N LEU A 333 9.21 -35.53 0.76
CA LEU A 333 7.88 -35.44 1.40
C LEU A 333 7.93 -35.43 2.93
N PRO A 334 8.75 -36.23 3.64
CA PRO A 334 8.85 -36.16 5.11
C PRO A 334 9.27 -34.77 5.58
N THR A 335 10.33 -34.21 5.00
CA THR A 335 10.82 -32.84 5.30
C THR A 335 9.75 -31.78 5.09
N LEU A 336 9.01 -31.85 3.98
CA LEU A 336 7.91 -30.91 3.70
C LEU A 336 6.77 -31.02 4.73
N LEU A 337 6.49 -32.24 5.22
CA LEU A 337 5.50 -32.48 6.27
C LEU A 337 6.00 -31.97 7.63
N HIS A 338 7.28 -32.13 7.97
CA HIS A 338 7.88 -31.62 9.20
C HIS A 338 7.81 -30.09 9.24
N LEU A 339 8.32 -29.42 8.19
CA LEU A 339 8.28 -27.95 8.05
C LEU A 339 6.84 -27.42 8.07
N GLY A 340 5.94 -28.10 7.37
CA GLY A 340 4.54 -27.72 7.28
C GLY A 340 3.81 -27.87 8.62
N ARG A 341 4.08 -28.93 9.40
CA ARG A 341 3.56 -29.14 10.75
C ARG A 341 4.03 -28.05 11.70
N LEU A 342 5.34 -27.74 11.68
CA LEU A 342 5.92 -26.65 12.48
C LEU A 342 5.26 -25.31 12.12
N ALA A 343 5.12 -25.05 10.81
CA ALA A 343 4.52 -23.81 10.31
C ALA A 343 3.08 -23.64 10.77
N LEU A 344 2.24 -24.66 10.61
CA LEU A 344 0.83 -24.60 10.97
C LEU A 344 0.63 -24.47 12.48
N TRP A 345 1.41 -25.24 13.28
CA TRP A 345 1.41 -25.12 14.73
C TRP A 345 1.81 -23.71 15.17
N GLY A 346 2.90 -23.20 14.60
CA GLY A 346 3.39 -21.86 14.93
C GLY A 346 2.37 -20.76 14.61
N LEU A 347 1.68 -20.82 13.47
CA LEU A 347 0.61 -19.87 13.13
C LEU A 347 -0.55 -19.94 14.15
N GLY A 348 -0.96 -21.15 14.55
CA GLY A 348 -2.04 -21.34 15.51
C GLY A 348 -1.71 -20.82 16.91
N MET A 349 -0.46 -20.90 17.31
CA MET A 349 0.03 -20.44 18.61
C MET A 349 0.60 -19.02 18.60
N CYS A 350 0.53 -18.32 17.46
CA CYS A 350 1.22 -17.03 17.23
C CYS A 350 2.71 -17.12 17.62
N CYS A 351 3.35 -18.24 17.31
CA CYS A 351 4.75 -18.52 17.57
C CYS A 351 5.56 -18.47 16.28
N TYR A 352 6.50 -17.56 16.19
CA TYR A 352 7.30 -17.31 14.98
C TYR A 352 8.78 -17.62 15.19
N VAL A 353 9.22 -17.82 16.43
CA VAL A 353 10.57 -18.19 16.84
C VAL A 353 10.50 -19.49 17.62
N PHE A 354 11.22 -20.52 17.20
CA PHE A 354 11.09 -21.89 17.69
C PHE A 354 12.29 -22.30 18.52
N SER A 355 12.02 -22.75 19.73
CA SER A 355 13.02 -23.35 20.63
C SER A 355 13.36 -24.78 20.20
N ALA A 356 14.50 -25.32 20.65
CA ALA A 356 14.91 -26.68 20.39
C ALA A 356 13.84 -27.74 20.75
N LYS A 357 13.09 -27.51 21.85
CA LYS A 357 11.99 -28.40 22.25
C LYS A 357 10.84 -28.41 21.25
N GLN A 358 10.51 -27.28 20.66
CA GLN A 358 9.43 -27.14 19.69
C GLN A 358 9.83 -27.75 18.34
N LEU A 359 11.10 -27.58 17.94
CA LEU A 359 11.67 -28.23 16.76
C LEU A 359 11.63 -29.75 16.88
N GLN A 360 12.06 -30.28 18.04
CA GLN A 360 12.01 -31.71 18.31
C GLN A 360 10.57 -32.26 18.29
N ALA A 361 9.62 -31.53 18.85
CA ALA A 361 8.20 -31.90 18.83
C ALA A 361 7.60 -31.92 17.41
N ALA A 362 8.12 -31.11 16.50
CA ALA A 362 7.76 -31.10 15.08
C ALA A 362 8.53 -32.13 14.25
N HIS A 363 9.47 -32.84 14.85
CA HIS A 363 10.41 -33.77 14.18
C HIS A 363 11.38 -33.12 13.20
N ILE A 364 11.73 -31.83 13.43
CA ILE A 364 12.72 -31.12 12.63
C ILE A 364 14.12 -31.68 12.94
N ASP A 365 14.83 -32.07 11.92
CA ASP A 365 16.20 -32.54 11.97
C ASP A 365 17.17 -31.63 11.21
N ASP A 366 18.47 -31.97 11.21
CA ASP A 366 19.51 -31.17 10.55
C ASP A 366 19.33 -31.17 9.01
N GLU A 367 18.72 -32.19 8.42
CA GLU A 367 18.43 -32.26 7.00
C GLU A 367 17.33 -31.24 6.61
N ASP A 368 16.29 -31.13 7.45
CA ASP A 368 15.21 -30.15 7.29
C ASP A 368 15.74 -28.70 7.39
N ILE A 369 16.67 -28.45 8.32
CA ILE A 369 17.32 -27.15 8.51
C ILE A 369 18.22 -26.80 7.34
N SER A 370 18.94 -27.78 6.79
CA SER A 370 19.88 -27.60 5.68
C SER A 370 19.23 -27.13 4.38
N LEU A 371 17.91 -27.28 4.25
CA LEU A 371 17.15 -26.73 3.12
C LEU A 371 17.15 -25.21 3.08
N GLY A 372 17.47 -24.50 4.19
CA GLY A 372 17.59 -23.06 4.23
C GLY A 372 16.31 -22.29 4.41
N PHE A 373 15.14 -22.94 4.66
CA PHE A 373 13.89 -22.26 4.99
C PHE A 373 13.77 -21.89 6.48
N LEU A 374 14.55 -22.55 7.34
CA LEU A 374 14.72 -22.21 8.74
C LEU A 374 16.09 -21.58 8.95
N VAL A 375 16.11 -20.41 9.56
CA VAL A 375 17.32 -19.63 9.83
C VAL A 375 17.45 -19.36 11.31
N HIS A 376 18.68 -19.14 11.77
CA HIS A 376 18.93 -18.75 13.15
C HIS A 376 18.33 -17.36 13.44
N ALA A 377 17.45 -17.28 14.42
CA ALA A 377 16.95 -16.01 14.89
C ALA A 377 18.11 -15.18 15.46
N LYS A 378 18.13 -13.87 15.20
CA LYS A 378 19.14 -12.96 15.74
C LYS A 378 19.00 -12.93 17.26
N SER A 379 19.75 -13.79 17.97
CA SER A 379 19.71 -13.86 19.43
C SER A 379 20.55 -12.74 20.02
N VAL A 380 19.94 -11.98 20.92
CA VAL A 380 20.61 -11.02 21.79
C VAL A 380 20.53 -11.60 23.21
N GLY A 381 21.52 -12.40 23.59
CA GLY A 381 21.61 -12.94 24.96
C GLY A 381 22.54 -14.16 25.04
N PRO A 382 23.17 -14.43 26.18
CA PRO A 382 24.04 -15.58 26.38
C PRO A 382 23.21 -16.85 26.60
N GLY A 383 22.82 -17.53 25.53
CA GLY A 383 22.11 -18.81 25.56
C GLY A 383 22.82 -19.83 24.67
N SER A 384 22.92 -21.09 25.10
CA SER A 384 23.67 -22.16 24.43
C SER A 384 23.03 -22.74 23.18
N THR A 385 21.81 -22.38 22.83
CA THR A 385 21.10 -22.82 21.59
C THR A 385 20.37 -21.64 20.99
N THR A 386 20.78 -21.26 19.77
CA THR A 386 20.10 -20.21 19.02
C THR A 386 18.77 -20.74 18.50
N PRO A 387 17.62 -20.08 18.80
CA PRO A 387 16.33 -20.49 18.27
C PRO A 387 16.28 -20.29 16.74
N LEU A 388 15.40 -21.04 16.08
CA LEU A 388 15.19 -20.94 14.64
C LEU A 388 13.88 -20.22 14.32
N GLU A 389 13.84 -19.58 13.17
CA GLU A 389 12.64 -18.97 12.62
C GLU A 389 12.55 -19.23 11.10
N PHE A 390 11.35 -19.16 10.54
CA PHE A 390 11.23 -19.21 9.09
C PHE A 390 11.87 -17.97 8.45
N LEU A 391 12.47 -18.18 7.30
CA LEU A 391 13.13 -17.15 6.47
C LEU A 391 12.28 -15.86 6.39
N HIS A 392 10.98 -16.02 6.22
CA HIS A 392 10.00 -14.95 6.26
C HIS A 392 8.64 -15.54 6.67
N ILE A 393 7.75 -14.72 7.28
CA ILE A 393 6.41 -15.16 7.71
C ILE A 393 5.57 -15.74 6.57
N THR A 394 5.74 -15.25 5.35
CA THR A 394 5.00 -15.76 4.19
C THR A 394 5.42 -17.18 3.81
N PHE A 395 6.68 -17.58 4.05
CA PHE A 395 7.10 -18.99 3.93
C PHE A 395 6.43 -19.86 4.98
N GLN A 396 6.29 -19.37 6.21
CA GLN A 396 5.52 -20.09 7.23
C GLN A 396 4.07 -20.30 6.78
N CYS A 397 3.41 -19.25 6.24
CA CYS A 397 2.06 -19.37 5.68
C CYS A 397 2.00 -20.35 4.50
N PHE A 398 2.99 -20.33 3.62
CA PHE A 398 3.08 -21.24 2.47
C PHE A 398 3.24 -22.71 2.90
N PHE A 399 4.18 -23.00 3.81
CA PHE A 399 4.38 -24.36 4.33
C PHE A 399 3.16 -24.87 5.12
N ALA A 400 2.47 -24.00 5.85
CA ALA A 400 1.22 -24.35 6.51
C ALA A 400 0.13 -24.73 5.49
N ALA A 401 -0.01 -23.98 4.39
CA ALA A 401 -0.93 -24.31 3.30
C ALA A 401 -0.54 -25.62 2.59
N LEU A 402 0.75 -25.81 2.34
CA LEU A 402 1.29 -27.04 1.73
C LEU A 402 1.01 -28.28 2.62
N TYR A 403 1.19 -28.16 3.94
CA TYR A 403 0.85 -29.22 4.87
C TYR A 403 -0.64 -29.59 4.80
N LEU A 404 -1.54 -28.58 4.76
CA LEU A 404 -2.98 -28.84 4.64
C LEU A 404 -3.34 -29.59 3.35
N VAL A 405 -2.63 -29.34 2.26
CA VAL A 405 -2.82 -30.07 0.99
C VAL A 405 -2.25 -31.49 1.08
N LEU A 406 -1.04 -31.65 1.66
CA LEU A 406 -0.33 -32.91 1.73
C LEU A 406 -0.88 -33.86 2.81
N SER A 407 -1.45 -33.36 3.90
CA SER A 407 -2.02 -34.18 4.97
C SER A 407 -3.39 -34.79 4.63
N THR A 408 -4.11 -34.26 3.65
CA THR A 408 -5.45 -34.69 3.18
C THR A 408 -6.56 -34.71 4.23
N ASP A 409 -6.26 -34.59 5.50
CA ASP A 409 -7.21 -34.62 6.60
C ASP A 409 -7.65 -33.20 7.00
N VAL A 410 -8.25 -32.47 6.04
CA VAL A 410 -8.74 -31.12 6.26
C VAL A 410 -10.25 -31.14 6.51
N SER A 411 -10.63 -30.78 7.71
CA SER A 411 -12.05 -30.72 8.08
C SER A 411 -12.82 -29.60 7.35
N PRO A 412 -14.11 -29.79 7.04
CA PRO A 412 -14.93 -28.73 6.45
C PRO A 412 -15.06 -27.47 7.32
N SER A 413 -14.92 -27.59 8.64
CA SER A 413 -14.90 -26.48 9.58
C SER A 413 -13.67 -25.61 9.41
N LEU A 414 -12.50 -26.21 9.23
CA LEU A 414 -11.24 -25.53 9.00
C LEU A 414 -11.26 -24.73 7.68
N LEU A 415 -11.74 -25.34 6.59
CA LEU A 415 -11.89 -24.62 5.31
C LEU A 415 -12.85 -23.43 5.42
N ARG A 416 -13.96 -23.60 6.14
CA ARG A 416 -14.86 -22.48 6.39
C ARG A 416 -14.19 -21.37 7.18
N GLN A 417 -13.41 -21.70 8.20
CA GLN A 417 -12.66 -20.71 8.99
C GLN A 417 -11.64 -19.95 8.14
N LEU A 418 -10.93 -20.63 7.24
CA LEU A 418 -9.95 -20.02 6.33
C LEU A 418 -10.60 -19.07 5.31
N PHE A 419 -11.80 -19.38 4.80
CA PHE A 419 -12.47 -18.59 3.75
C PHE A 419 -13.66 -17.74 4.25
N ILE A 420 -13.86 -17.58 5.55
CA ILE A 420 -14.89 -16.68 6.11
C ILE A 420 -14.34 -15.25 6.18
N CYS A 421 -15.09 -14.31 5.64
CA CYS A 421 -14.85 -12.89 5.82
C CYS A 421 -15.40 -12.46 7.19
N HIS A 422 -14.53 -12.21 8.16
CA HIS A 422 -14.93 -11.62 9.44
C HIS A 422 -15.19 -10.11 9.21
N GLY A 423 -16.43 -9.74 8.91
CA GLY A 423 -16.84 -8.35 8.82
C GLY A 423 -16.78 -7.66 10.20
N PRO A 424 -16.67 -6.32 10.26
CA PRO A 424 -16.60 -5.57 11.52
C PRO A 424 -17.81 -5.76 12.44
N ARG A 425 -18.92 -6.30 11.95
CA ARG A 425 -20.12 -6.63 12.75
C ARG A 425 -19.99 -7.91 13.58
N SER A 426 -19.15 -8.87 13.22
CA SER A 426 -18.97 -10.10 14.01
C SER A 426 -18.17 -9.85 15.30
N SER A 427 -17.30 -8.83 15.33
CA SER A 427 -16.53 -8.48 16.52
C SER A 427 -17.38 -7.80 17.62
N LEU A 428 -18.49 -7.14 17.26
CA LEU A 428 -19.40 -6.50 18.23
C LEU A 428 -20.32 -7.52 18.92
N LEU A 429 -20.78 -8.54 18.20
CA LEU A 429 -21.58 -9.63 18.78
C LEU A 429 -20.75 -10.58 19.66
N ALA A 430 -19.49 -10.80 19.31
CA ALA A 430 -18.56 -11.57 20.15
C ALA A 430 -18.17 -10.82 21.45
N ARG A 431 -18.26 -9.48 21.46
CA ARG A 431 -18.01 -8.65 22.66
C ARG A 431 -19.19 -8.54 23.62
N LEU A 432 -20.39 -8.91 23.19
CA LEU A 432 -21.63 -8.80 23.99
C LEU A 432 -22.06 -10.12 24.61
N LEU A 433 -21.40 -11.23 24.29
CA LEU A 433 -21.63 -12.49 25.02
C LEU A 433 -20.71 -12.52 26.23
N PRO A 434 -21.25 -12.55 27.47
CA PRO A 434 -20.44 -12.71 28.66
C PRO A 434 -19.72 -14.06 28.57
N THR A 435 -18.41 -14.05 28.84
CA THR A 435 -17.59 -15.23 29.04
C THR A 435 -18.14 -16.01 30.24
N THR A 436 -19.25 -16.70 30.06
CA THR A 436 -19.69 -17.72 30.97
C THR A 436 -18.75 -18.89 30.81
N CYS A 437 -18.02 -19.14 31.89
CA CYS A 437 -17.18 -20.30 32.12
C CYS A 437 -17.88 -21.58 31.64
N VAL A 438 -17.45 -22.10 30.50
CA VAL A 438 -17.70 -23.50 30.17
C VAL A 438 -16.53 -24.28 30.81
N PRO A 439 -16.81 -25.29 31.62
CA PRO A 439 -15.75 -26.07 32.26
C PRO A 439 -14.89 -26.74 31.19
N ARG A 440 -13.57 -26.59 31.34
CA ARG A 440 -12.60 -27.42 30.63
C ARG A 440 -12.92 -28.87 30.87
N SER A 441 -13.63 -29.49 29.96
CA SER A 441 -13.58 -30.95 29.88
C SER A 441 -12.24 -31.32 29.25
N GLU A 442 -11.41 -31.93 30.02
CA GLU A 442 -10.30 -32.75 29.55
C GLU A 442 -10.85 -33.62 28.45
N HIS A 443 -10.45 -33.43 27.17
CA HIS A 443 -10.44 -34.50 26.21
C HIS A 443 -10.00 -34.16 24.83
N LYS A 444 -9.17 -35.03 24.30
CA LYS A 444 -8.81 -35.32 22.92
C LYS A 444 -8.00 -34.24 22.22
N GLU A 445 -6.87 -34.67 21.68
CA GLU A 445 -5.95 -33.97 20.78
C GLU A 445 -6.67 -32.92 19.94
N GLY A 446 -6.36 -31.67 20.21
CA GLY A 446 -7.13 -30.53 19.72
C GLY A 446 -7.26 -30.55 18.20
N SER A 447 -8.50 -30.52 17.72
CA SER A 447 -8.81 -30.36 16.30
C SER A 447 -8.00 -29.20 15.72
N LEU A 448 -7.38 -29.38 14.55
CA LEU A 448 -6.68 -28.34 13.79
C LEU A 448 -7.49 -27.03 13.68
N ALA A 449 -8.81 -27.14 13.64
CA ALA A 449 -9.72 -25.99 13.65
C ALA A 449 -9.67 -25.19 14.94
N ALA A 450 -9.52 -25.85 16.09
CA ALA A 450 -9.39 -25.18 17.40
C ALA A 450 -8.03 -24.48 17.52
N LEU A 451 -6.96 -25.08 16.99
CA LEU A 451 -5.62 -24.50 16.98
C LEU A 451 -5.59 -23.15 16.25
N LEU A 452 -6.28 -23.06 15.10
CA LEU A 452 -6.29 -21.84 14.28
C LEU A 452 -7.27 -20.75 14.75
N GLN A 453 -8.05 -20.98 15.83
CA GLN A 453 -8.95 -19.94 16.35
C GLN A 453 -8.21 -18.75 16.96
N GLU A 454 -7.01 -18.97 17.48
CA GLU A 454 -6.17 -17.93 18.06
C GLU A 454 -5.17 -17.31 17.06
N ALA A 455 -5.06 -17.90 15.87
CA ALA A 455 -4.14 -17.41 14.84
C ALA A 455 -4.51 -16.02 14.36
N GLU A 456 -3.50 -15.23 14.03
CA GLU A 456 -3.69 -13.88 13.46
C GLU A 456 -4.47 -13.96 12.15
N PRO A 457 -5.59 -13.22 11.99
CA PRO A 457 -6.46 -13.31 10.82
C PRO A 457 -5.75 -13.08 9.50
N HIS A 458 -4.79 -12.16 9.48
CA HIS A 458 -4.04 -11.82 8.28
C HIS A 458 -3.14 -12.96 7.80
N ASN A 459 -2.47 -13.66 8.71
CA ASN A 459 -1.67 -14.83 8.37
C ASN A 459 -2.55 -15.97 7.84
N LEU A 460 -3.76 -16.11 8.37
CA LEU A 460 -4.74 -17.06 7.85
C LEU A 460 -5.21 -16.71 6.43
N GLN A 461 -5.37 -15.42 6.13
CA GLN A 461 -5.73 -14.95 4.78
C GLN A 461 -4.63 -15.27 3.76
N ILE A 462 -3.35 -15.05 4.12
CA ILE A 462 -2.21 -15.42 3.28
C ILE A 462 -2.15 -16.94 3.10
N THR A 463 -2.35 -17.71 4.18
CA THR A 463 -2.40 -19.18 4.12
C THR A 463 -3.55 -19.67 3.23
N ALA A 464 -4.72 -19.03 3.31
CA ALA A 464 -5.87 -19.34 2.46
C ALA A 464 -5.60 -19.05 0.98
N ALA A 465 -4.89 -17.97 0.67
CA ALA A 465 -4.49 -17.64 -0.70
C ALA A 465 -3.53 -18.71 -1.26
N PHE A 466 -2.50 -19.10 -0.51
CA PHE A 466 -1.61 -20.19 -0.90
C PHE A 466 -2.34 -21.53 -1.02
N LEU A 467 -3.24 -21.85 -0.09
CA LEU A 467 -4.05 -23.06 -0.19
C LEU A 467 -4.89 -23.08 -1.48
N ALA A 468 -5.49 -21.95 -1.83
CA ALA A 468 -6.26 -21.81 -3.07
C ALA A 468 -5.37 -22.03 -4.32
N GLY A 469 -4.17 -21.43 -4.34
CA GLY A 469 -3.21 -21.58 -5.42
C GLY A 469 -2.66 -23.01 -5.56
N LEU A 470 -2.30 -23.65 -4.45
CA LEU A 470 -1.86 -25.06 -4.45
C LEU A 470 -2.97 -26.02 -4.94
N LEU A 471 -4.24 -25.68 -4.73
CA LEU A 471 -5.39 -26.43 -5.22
C LEU A 471 -5.82 -26.02 -6.64
N SER A 472 -5.03 -25.20 -7.35
CA SER A 472 -5.28 -24.88 -8.76
C SER A 472 -5.16 -26.10 -9.66
N ARG A 473 -5.71 -26.02 -10.88
CA ARG A 473 -5.58 -27.10 -11.87
C ARG A 473 -4.15 -27.29 -12.33
N GLU A 474 -3.36 -26.23 -12.39
CA GLU A 474 -1.98 -26.26 -12.85
C GLU A 474 -1.09 -27.04 -11.86
N HIS A 475 -1.30 -26.86 -10.54
CA HIS A 475 -0.49 -27.53 -9.52
C HIS A 475 -1.00 -28.90 -9.09
N ARG A 476 -2.26 -29.25 -9.47
CA ARG A 476 -2.85 -30.53 -9.07
C ARG A 476 -2.04 -31.74 -9.53
N GLY A 477 -1.54 -31.75 -10.78
CA GLY A 477 -0.72 -32.84 -11.28
C GLY A 477 0.55 -33.03 -10.47
N LEU A 478 1.24 -31.93 -10.16
CA LEU A 478 2.45 -31.91 -9.35
C LEU A 478 2.21 -32.51 -7.94
N LEU A 479 1.11 -32.13 -7.30
CA LEU A 479 0.77 -32.56 -5.94
C LEU A 479 0.15 -33.95 -5.90
N ALA A 480 -0.58 -34.38 -6.93
CA ALA A 480 -1.14 -35.72 -7.03
C ALA A 480 -0.03 -36.78 -7.14
N GLU A 481 1.06 -36.48 -7.82
CA GLU A 481 2.22 -37.39 -7.90
C GLU A 481 2.98 -37.50 -6.58
N CYS A 482 2.87 -36.50 -5.69
CA CYS A 482 3.43 -36.52 -4.33
C CYS A 482 2.59 -37.37 -3.38
N GLN A 483 1.27 -37.44 -3.61
CA GLN A 483 0.31 -38.15 -2.78
C GLN A 483 -0.32 -39.32 -3.56
N ALA A 484 -0.45 -40.48 -2.90
CA ALA A 484 -1.10 -41.65 -3.48
C ALA A 484 -2.63 -41.54 -3.61
N ASN A 485 -3.24 -40.36 -3.28
CA ASN A 485 -4.70 -40.20 -3.19
C ASN A 485 -5.22 -38.94 -3.95
N GLU A 486 -5.25 -39.04 -5.28
CA GLU A 486 -5.78 -37.96 -6.15
C GLU A 486 -7.26 -37.63 -5.84
N GLU A 487 -8.04 -38.63 -5.43
CA GLU A 487 -9.46 -38.44 -5.13
C GLU A 487 -9.66 -37.56 -3.88
N ALA A 488 -8.82 -37.70 -2.85
CA ALA A 488 -8.85 -36.84 -1.67
C ALA A 488 -8.51 -35.39 -2.03
N LEU A 489 -7.54 -35.18 -2.92
CA LEU A 489 -7.14 -33.88 -3.40
C LEU A 489 -8.27 -33.20 -4.20
N LEU A 490 -8.96 -33.95 -5.08
CA LEU A 490 -10.12 -33.44 -5.81
C LEU A 490 -11.29 -33.09 -4.88
N ARG A 491 -11.53 -33.88 -3.85
CA ARG A 491 -12.56 -33.58 -2.82
C ARG A 491 -12.20 -32.31 -2.06
N LEU A 492 -10.94 -32.14 -1.67
CA LEU A 492 -10.46 -30.94 -0.96
C LEU A 492 -10.60 -29.69 -1.86
N GLN A 493 -10.20 -29.78 -3.13
CA GLN A 493 -10.36 -28.71 -4.13
C GLN A 493 -11.82 -28.30 -4.26
N GLY A 494 -12.74 -29.26 -4.48
CA GLY A 494 -14.17 -28.97 -4.62
C GLY A 494 -14.77 -28.30 -3.38
N ARG A 495 -14.34 -28.69 -2.19
CA ARG A 495 -14.77 -28.07 -0.92
C ARG A 495 -14.22 -26.64 -0.77
N ALA A 496 -12.95 -26.41 -1.06
CA ALA A 496 -12.34 -25.09 -1.03
C ALA A 496 -13.01 -24.14 -2.02
N GLN A 497 -13.23 -24.58 -3.26
CA GLN A 497 -13.96 -23.84 -4.29
C GLN A 497 -15.36 -23.45 -3.81
N GLY A 498 -16.10 -24.40 -3.23
CA GLY A 498 -17.44 -24.16 -2.70
C GLY A 498 -17.49 -23.19 -1.52
N CYS A 499 -16.46 -23.19 -0.66
CA CYS A 499 -16.35 -22.22 0.45
C CYS A 499 -16.03 -20.82 -0.09
N LEU A 500 -15.03 -20.69 -0.96
CA LEU A 500 -14.61 -19.43 -1.55
C LEU A 500 -15.73 -18.77 -2.36
N SER A 501 -16.41 -19.54 -3.23
CA SER A 501 -17.53 -19.05 -4.04
C SER A 501 -18.67 -18.52 -3.17
N ARG A 502 -19.07 -19.25 -2.13
CA ARG A 502 -20.12 -18.80 -1.19
C ARG A 502 -19.74 -17.54 -0.45
N SER A 503 -18.51 -17.45 0.07
CA SER A 503 -18.03 -16.29 0.80
C SER A 503 -18.00 -15.05 -0.09
N LEU A 504 -17.49 -15.15 -1.31
CA LEU A 504 -17.48 -14.06 -2.29
C LEU A 504 -18.89 -13.64 -2.68
N HIS A 505 -19.76 -14.58 -2.99
CA HIS A 505 -21.14 -14.28 -3.38
C HIS A 505 -21.91 -13.57 -2.25
N GLN A 506 -21.75 -14.02 -1.01
CA GLN A 506 -22.35 -13.38 0.16
C GLN A 506 -21.79 -11.97 0.35
N HIS A 507 -20.48 -11.80 0.19
CA HIS A 507 -19.84 -10.51 0.33
C HIS A 507 -20.29 -9.52 -0.73
N PHE A 508 -20.29 -9.90 -2.01
CA PHE A 508 -20.79 -9.05 -3.10
C PHE A 508 -22.25 -8.63 -2.93
N ARG A 509 -23.10 -9.50 -2.38
CA ARG A 509 -24.48 -9.14 -2.06
C ARG A 509 -24.61 -8.16 -0.90
N SER A 510 -23.65 -8.13 0.01
CA SER A 510 -23.66 -7.24 1.17
C SER A 510 -23.18 -5.81 0.86
N ILE A 511 -22.66 -5.56 -0.35
CA ILE A 511 -22.22 -4.24 -0.78
C ILE A 511 -23.43 -3.31 -0.87
N PRO A 512 -23.50 -2.22 -0.08
CA PRO A 512 -24.62 -1.30 -0.16
C PRO A 512 -24.61 -0.57 -1.50
N PRO A 513 -25.79 -0.29 -2.11
CA PRO A 513 -25.87 0.54 -3.31
C PRO A 513 -25.40 1.95 -2.99
N ALA A 514 -24.71 2.60 -3.95
CA ALA A 514 -24.34 3.99 -3.82
C ALA A 514 -25.60 4.87 -3.76
N VAL A 515 -25.73 5.71 -2.72
CA VAL A 515 -26.84 6.65 -2.59
C VAL A 515 -26.50 7.91 -3.40
N PRO A 516 -27.37 8.34 -4.32
CA PRO A 516 -27.17 9.59 -5.07
C PRO A 516 -27.11 10.79 -4.09
N GLY A 517 -26.07 11.61 -4.21
CA GLY A 517 -25.89 12.79 -3.34
C GLY A 517 -24.97 12.57 -2.13
N GLU A 518 -24.72 11.36 -1.69
CA GLU A 518 -23.69 11.06 -0.68
C GLU A 518 -22.30 10.98 -1.29
N ALA A 519 -21.74 12.11 -1.65
CA ALA A 519 -20.35 12.19 -2.17
C ALA A 519 -19.28 11.71 -1.16
N LYS A 520 -19.66 11.46 0.10
CA LYS A 520 -18.75 11.26 1.23
C LYS A 520 -18.97 9.97 2.02
N SER A 521 -19.91 9.11 1.68
CA SER A 521 -19.99 7.81 2.37
C SER A 521 -18.81 6.94 1.94
N MET A 522 -17.77 6.98 2.75
CA MET A 522 -16.55 6.23 2.56
C MET A 522 -16.74 4.81 3.07
N HIS A 523 -17.38 4.00 2.29
CA HIS A 523 -17.41 2.57 2.53
C HIS A 523 -16.14 1.97 1.90
N ALA A 524 -15.03 2.11 2.61
CA ALA A 524 -13.88 1.25 2.37
C ALA A 524 -14.37 -0.19 2.53
N MET A 525 -14.11 -1.02 1.54
CA MET A 525 -14.48 -2.44 1.56
C MET A 525 -13.23 -3.33 1.50
N PRO A 526 -12.30 -3.22 2.48
CA PRO A 526 -11.07 -4.01 2.45
C PRO A 526 -11.35 -5.50 2.63
N GLY A 527 -12.46 -5.83 3.27
CA GLY A 527 -12.73 -7.19 3.75
C GLY A 527 -12.89 -8.27 2.69
N PHE A 528 -12.95 -7.96 1.38
CA PHE A 528 -13.06 -8.98 0.34
C PHE A 528 -11.84 -9.08 -0.58
N LEU A 529 -10.90 -8.15 -0.53
CA LEU A 529 -9.74 -8.15 -1.42
C LEU A 529 -8.94 -9.45 -1.29
N TRP A 530 -8.75 -9.96 -0.09
CA TRP A 530 -8.05 -11.21 0.13
C TRP A 530 -8.82 -12.43 -0.44
N LEU A 531 -10.16 -12.41 -0.46
CA LEU A 531 -10.97 -13.45 -1.11
C LEU A 531 -10.78 -13.40 -2.64
N ILE A 532 -10.73 -12.20 -3.22
CA ILE A 532 -10.44 -12.03 -4.65
C ILE A 532 -9.01 -12.49 -4.95
N ARG A 533 -8.03 -12.18 -4.09
CA ARG A 533 -6.66 -12.71 -4.23
C ARG A 533 -6.65 -14.24 -4.17
N SER A 534 -7.36 -14.86 -3.22
CA SER A 534 -7.46 -16.32 -3.16
C SER A 534 -8.07 -16.92 -4.41
N LEU A 535 -9.06 -16.25 -5.02
CA LEU A 535 -9.64 -16.68 -6.28
C LEU A 535 -8.66 -16.52 -7.45
N TYR A 536 -7.89 -15.42 -7.46
CA TYR A 536 -6.83 -15.19 -8.44
C TYR A 536 -5.71 -16.23 -8.34
N GLU A 537 -5.27 -16.57 -7.12
CA GLU A 537 -4.28 -17.64 -6.89
C GLU A 537 -4.77 -18.99 -7.44
N MET A 538 -6.06 -19.28 -7.34
CA MET A 538 -6.66 -20.53 -7.84
C MET A 538 -6.75 -20.60 -9.38
N GLN A 539 -6.67 -19.46 -10.09
CA GLN A 539 -6.76 -19.33 -11.56
C GLN A 539 -7.97 -20.04 -12.19
N GLU A 540 -9.12 -20.09 -11.48
CA GLU A 540 -10.32 -20.76 -11.94
C GLU A 540 -11.39 -19.76 -12.47
N GLU A 541 -11.41 -19.56 -13.79
CA GLU A 541 -12.31 -18.58 -14.44
C GLU A 541 -13.81 -18.88 -14.21
N ARG A 542 -14.18 -20.17 -14.07
CA ARG A 542 -15.57 -20.52 -13.80
C ARG A 542 -16.03 -19.92 -12.48
N LEU A 543 -15.21 -20.00 -11.42
CA LEU A 543 -15.52 -19.43 -10.12
C LEU A 543 -15.56 -17.91 -10.18
N ALA A 544 -14.68 -17.26 -10.94
CA ALA A 544 -14.71 -15.82 -11.15
C ALA A 544 -16.05 -15.38 -11.79
N ARG A 545 -16.51 -16.09 -12.82
CA ARG A 545 -17.82 -15.85 -13.46
C ARG A 545 -19.00 -16.08 -12.52
N GLU A 546 -18.92 -17.05 -11.64
CA GLU A 546 -19.95 -17.31 -10.62
C GLU A 546 -19.95 -16.23 -9.54
N ALA A 547 -18.79 -15.84 -9.05
CA ALA A 547 -18.64 -14.82 -8.01
C ALA A 547 -19.25 -13.47 -8.42
N VAL A 548 -18.96 -12.98 -9.62
CA VAL A 548 -19.47 -11.68 -10.09
C VAL A 548 -20.98 -11.62 -10.25
N ARG A 549 -21.68 -12.75 -10.34
CA ARG A 549 -23.16 -12.77 -10.39
C ARG A 549 -23.77 -12.18 -9.11
N GLY A 550 -23.03 -12.21 -7.99
CA GLY A 550 -23.45 -11.58 -6.74
C GLY A 550 -23.32 -10.06 -6.73
N LEU A 551 -22.52 -9.49 -7.62
CA LEU A 551 -22.27 -8.05 -7.67
C LEU A 551 -23.42 -7.33 -8.38
N THR A 552 -24.25 -6.64 -7.62
CA THR A 552 -25.45 -5.93 -8.13
C THR A 552 -25.24 -4.43 -8.27
N VAL A 553 -24.17 -3.88 -7.66
CA VAL A 553 -23.91 -2.44 -7.65
C VAL A 553 -23.22 -1.97 -8.92
N GLY A 554 -23.62 -0.80 -9.42
CA GLY A 554 -23.02 -0.15 -10.58
C GLY A 554 -21.80 0.72 -10.26
N HIS A 555 -21.39 0.79 -9.00
CA HIS A 555 -20.22 1.54 -8.51
C HIS A 555 -19.54 0.74 -7.40
N LEU A 556 -18.29 0.35 -7.63
CA LEU A 556 -17.45 -0.36 -6.68
C LEU A 556 -16.41 0.60 -6.12
N LYS A 557 -16.53 0.91 -4.83
CA LYS A 557 -15.66 1.88 -4.15
C LYS A 557 -14.67 1.16 -3.23
N LEU A 558 -13.38 1.31 -3.53
CA LEU A 558 -12.23 0.70 -2.85
C LEU A 558 -11.21 1.76 -2.43
N THR A 559 -11.69 2.86 -1.90
CA THR A 559 -10.84 3.98 -1.48
C THR A 559 -10.13 3.64 -0.16
N PHE A 560 -8.82 3.91 -0.06
CA PHE A 560 -7.96 3.60 1.11
C PHE A 560 -7.94 2.11 1.50
N CYS A 561 -8.06 1.21 0.52
CA CYS A 561 -8.11 -0.23 0.76
C CYS A 561 -6.74 -0.93 0.61
N GLY A 562 -5.66 -0.21 0.36
CA GLY A 562 -4.34 -0.78 0.14
C GLY A 562 -4.23 -1.55 -1.20
N VAL A 563 -4.99 -1.13 -2.22
CA VAL A 563 -4.95 -1.77 -3.53
C VAL A 563 -3.63 -1.46 -4.21
N GLY A 564 -2.80 -2.47 -4.39
CA GLY A 564 -1.55 -2.44 -5.14
C GLY A 564 -1.63 -3.24 -6.44
N PRO A 565 -0.51 -3.47 -7.13
CA PRO A 565 -0.50 -4.22 -8.39
C PRO A 565 -1.07 -5.64 -8.31
N PRO A 566 -0.82 -6.46 -7.26
CA PRO A 566 -1.44 -7.79 -7.14
C PRO A 566 -2.95 -7.74 -6.96
N GLU A 567 -3.46 -6.77 -6.19
CA GLU A 567 -4.90 -6.57 -6.02
C GLU A 567 -5.55 -6.10 -7.33
N CYS A 568 -4.86 -5.27 -8.10
CA CYS A 568 -5.28 -4.87 -9.44
C CYS A 568 -5.41 -6.08 -10.38
N ALA A 569 -4.44 -6.98 -10.38
CA ALA A 569 -4.49 -8.23 -11.15
C ALA A 569 -5.69 -9.10 -10.73
N ALA A 570 -5.89 -9.27 -9.42
CA ALA A 570 -7.01 -10.04 -8.87
C ALA A 570 -8.37 -9.40 -9.19
N LEU A 571 -8.49 -8.07 -9.06
CA LEU A 571 -9.69 -7.33 -9.47
C LEU A 571 -9.98 -7.49 -10.95
N ALA A 572 -8.97 -7.32 -11.80
CA ALA A 572 -9.13 -7.47 -13.26
C ALA A 572 -9.56 -8.88 -13.64
N PHE A 573 -8.95 -9.92 -13.02
CA PHE A 573 -9.30 -11.32 -13.25
C PHE A 573 -10.77 -11.61 -12.95
N VAL A 574 -11.32 -10.99 -11.91
CA VAL A 574 -12.72 -11.19 -11.51
C VAL A 574 -13.66 -10.29 -12.30
N LEU A 575 -13.38 -8.97 -12.37
CA LEU A 575 -14.29 -7.98 -12.93
C LEU A 575 -14.46 -8.10 -14.44
N ARG A 576 -13.47 -8.60 -15.19
CA ARG A 576 -13.60 -8.82 -16.65
C ARG A 576 -14.77 -9.72 -17.05
N HIS A 577 -15.34 -10.47 -16.11
CA HIS A 577 -16.50 -11.34 -16.32
C HIS A 577 -17.84 -10.66 -16.00
N LEU A 578 -17.85 -9.38 -15.64
CA LEU A 578 -19.08 -8.64 -15.40
C LEU A 578 -19.89 -8.50 -16.70
N ARG A 579 -21.21 -8.63 -16.56
CA ARG A 579 -22.15 -8.44 -17.68
C ARG A 579 -22.66 -7.00 -17.80
N ARG A 580 -22.49 -6.20 -16.73
CA ARG A 580 -22.95 -4.81 -16.69
C ARG A 580 -21.75 -3.91 -16.37
N PRO A 581 -21.64 -2.75 -17.03
CA PRO A 581 -20.55 -1.82 -16.76
C PRO A 581 -20.58 -1.31 -15.33
N VAL A 582 -19.40 -1.19 -14.72
CA VAL A 582 -19.20 -0.73 -13.35
C VAL A 582 -18.32 0.53 -13.30
N ALA A 583 -18.59 1.45 -12.40
CA ALA A 583 -17.64 2.48 -12.03
C ALA A 583 -16.70 1.90 -10.97
N LEU A 584 -15.40 1.92 -11.24
CA LEU A 584 -14.37 1.43 -10.33
C LEU A 584 -13.64 2.63 -9.71
N GLN A 585 -13.73 2.76 -8.39
CA GLN A 585 -13.10 3.83 -7.62
C GLN A 585 -11.98 3.27 -6.74
N LEU A 586 -10.75 3.59 -7.10
CA LEU A 586 -9.51 3.14 -6.46
C LEU A 586 -8.72 4.32 -5.86
N ASP A 587 -9.37 5.40 -5.49
CA ASP A 587 -8.71 6.58 -4.96
C ASP A 587 -7.89 6.27 -3.70
N HIS A 588 -6.77 6.97 -3.50
CA HIS A 588 -5.90 6.87 -2.34
C HIS A 588 -5.38 5.43 -2.07
N ASN A 589 -4.84 4.79 -3.09
CA ASN A 589 -4.23 3.48 -3.02
C ASN A 589 -2.77 3.52 -3.52
N SER A 590 -2.24 2.36 -3.94
CA SER A 590 -0.87 2.22 -4.42
C SER A 590 -0.83 1.54 -5.78
N VAL A 591 -1.75 1.94 -6.67
CA VAL A 591 -1.89 1.30 -7.98
C VAL A 591 -0.61 1.45 -8.79
N GLY A 592 -0.07 2.69 -8.93
CA GLY A 592 1.12 2.95 -9.74
C GLY A 592 0.97 2.53 -11.20
N ASP A 593 2.03 2.66 -11.98
CA ASP A 593 2.00 2.30 -13.40
C ASP A 593 1.82 0.78 -13.61
N ILE A 594 2.47 -0.02 -12.78
CA ILE A 594 2.36 -1.49 -12.84
C ILE A 594 0.92 -1.93 -12.54
N GLY A 595 0.27 -1.34 -11.54
CA GLY A 595 -1.12 -1.66 -11.21
C GLY A 595 -2.10 -1.24 -12.30
N VAL A 596 -1.85 -0.12 -12.97
CA VAL A 596 -2.62 0.27 -14.16
C VAL A 596 -2.54 -0.81 -15.24
N GLU A 597 -1.35 -1.35 -15.53
CA GLU A 597 -1.19 -2.45 -16.49
C GLU A 597 -2.00 -3.69 -16.09
N GLN A 598 -2.05 -4.00 -14.79
CA GLN A 598 -2.83 -5.13 -14.28
C GLN A 598 -4.35 -4.92 -14.45
N LEU A 599 -4.82 -3.68 -14.45
CA LEU A 599 -6.25 -3.35 -14.62
C LEU A 599 -6.73 -3.42 -16.07
N LEU A 600 -5.83 -3.36 -17.06
CA LEU A 600 -6.21 -3.31 -18.47
C LEU A 600 -7.19 -4.41 -18.89
N PRO A 601 -7.11 -5.68 -18.44
CA PRO A 601 -8.05 -6.74 -18.83
C PRO A 601 -9.51 -6.49 -18.42
N CYS A 602 -9.77 -5.64 -17.41
CA CYS A 602 -11.15 -5.31 -17.00
C CYS A 602 -11.63 -3.94 -17.48
N LEU A 603 -10.84 -3.21 -18.24
CA LEU A 603 -11.18 -1.86 -18.68
C LEU A 603 -12.43 -1.86 -19.59
N SER A 604 -12.66 -2.91 -20.35
CA SER A 604 -13.83 -3.07 -21.21
C SER A 604 -15.17 -3.08 -20.47
N VAL A 605 -15.16 -3.41 -19.17
CA VAL A 605 -16.37 -3.41 -18.33
C VAL A 605 -16.42 -2.20 -17.39
N CYS A 606 -15.42 -1.31 -17.43
CA CYS A 606 -15.39 -0.10 -16.66
C CYS A 606 -16.09 1.06 -17.40
N LYS A 607 -17.16 1.62 -16.82
CA LYS A 607 -17.80 2.85 -17.33
C LYS A 607 -17.11 4.11 -16.81
N ALA A 608 -16.49 4.04 -15.64
CA ALA A 608 -15.71 5.11 -15.02
C ALA A 608 -14.58 4.51 -14.21
N LEU A 609 -13.41 5.15 -14.26
CA LEU A 609 -12.24 4.77 -13.49
C LEU A 609 -11.74 6.00 -12.72
N TYR A 610 -11.67 5.88 -11.39
CA TYR A 610 -11.19 6.91 -10.50
C TYR A 610 -9.91 6.42 -9.83
N LEU A 611 -8.82 7.15 -10.07
CA LEU A 611 -7.45 6.80 -9.67
C LEU A 611 -6.74 7.98 -8.98
N ARG A 612 -7.47 8.75 -8.21
CA ARG A 612 -6.91 9.86 -7.43
C ARG A 612 -5.86 9.35 -6.44
N ASP A 613 -4.75 10.08 -6.28
CA ASP A 613 -3.69 9.77 -5.30
C ASP A 613 -3.14 8.33 -5.42
N ASN A 614 -2.71 7.94 -6.61
CA ASN A 614 -2.21 6.58 -6.90
C ASN A 614 -0.78 6.52 -7.42
N ASN A 615 -0.06 7.64 -7.41
CA ASN A 615 1.34 7.70 -7.83
C ASN A 615 1.58 7.20 -9.28
N ILE A 616 0.65 7.53 -10.19
CA ILE A 616 0.68 7.12 -11.59
C ILE A 616 1.44 8.18 -12.39
N SER A 617 2.34 7.73 -13.29
CA SER A 617 3.09 8.58 -14.21
C SER A 617 2.49 8.60 -15.62
N ASP A 618 3.09 9.40 -16.50
CA ASP A 618 2.72 9.46 -17.92
C ASP A 618 2.74 8.10 -18.60
N ARG A 619 3.69 7.24 -18.22
CA ARG A 619 3.84 5.91 -18.78
C ARG A 619 2.62 5.02 -18.51
N GLY A 620 2.15 4.98 -17.28
CA GLY A 620 0.96 4.20 -16.93
C GLY A 620 -0.28 4.70 -17.65
N ILE A 621 -0.42 6.02 -17.75
CA ILE A 621 -1.57 6.63 -18.44
C ILE A 621 -1.51 6.45 -19.95
N CYS A 622 -0.36 6.53 -20.59
CA CYS A 622 -0.24 6.25 -22.03
C CYS A 622 -0.70 4.82 -22.36
N LYS A 623 -0.29 3.82 -21.57
CA LYS A 623 -0.74 2.44 -21.73
C LYS A 623 -2.24 2.28 -21.49
N LEU A 624 -2.78 2.92 -20.45
CA LEU A 624 -4.22 2.90 -20.17
C LEU A 624 -5.01 3.46 -21.34
N ILE A 625 -4.57 4.59 -21.90
CA ILE A 625 -5.25 5.25 -23.02
C ILE A 625 -5.24 4.39 -24.29
N GLU A 626 -4.11 3.75 -24.62
CA GLU A 626 -4.03 2.82 -25.75
C GLU A 626 -5.11 1.73 -25.68
N HIS A 627 -5.36 1.17 -24.51
CA HIS A 627 -6.44 0.19 -24.29
C HIS A 627 -7.82 0.86 -24.24
N ALA A 628 -7.92 2.05 -23.66
CA ALA A 628 -9.17 2.80 -23.51
C ALA A 628 -9.78 3.17 -24.87
N LEU A 629 -8.96 3.38 -25.89
CA LEU A 629 -9.42 3.64 -27.27
C LEU A 629 -10.28 2.51 -27.82
N HIS A 630 -10.05 1.27 -27.38
CA HIS A 630 -10.79 0.08 -27.80
C HIS A 630 -11.92 -0.33 -26.82
N CYS A 631 -12.09 0.41 -25.73
CA CYS A 631 -13.08 0.11 -24.69
C CYS A 631 -14.32 1.01 -24.84
N GLU A 632 -15.37 0.53 -25.43
CA GLU A 632 -16.60 1.31 -25.67
C GLU A 632 -17.22 1.87 -24.40
N GLN A 633 -17.16 1.13 -23.29
CA GLN A 633 -17.87 1.45 -22.06
C GLN A 633 -17.24 2.58 -21.24
N LEU A 634 -15.93 2.83 -21.37
CA LEU A 634 -15.23 3.82 -20.57
C LEU A 634 -15.63 5.24 -20.99
N GLN A 635 -16.28 5.97 -20.10
CA GLN A 635 -16.78 7.32 -20.30
C GLN A 635 -16.15 8.36 -19.40
N LYS A 636 -15.55 7.94 -18.28
CA LYS A 636 -15.00 8.88 -17.27
C LYS A 636 -13.66 8.39 -16.76
N LEU A 637 -12.69 9.33 -16.68
CA LEU A 637 -11.37 9.08 -16.12
C LEU A 637 -11.00 10.23 -15.17
N ALA A 638 -10.68 9.89 -13.92
CA ALA A 638 -10.27 10.85 -12.91
C ALA A 638 -8.87 10.48 -12.39
N LEU A 639 -7.91 11.36 -12.60
CA LEU A 639 -6.47 11.19 -12.35
C LEU A 639 -5.90 12.28 -11.44
N PHE A 640 -6.74 12.83 -10.58
CA PHE A 640 -6.37 13.89 -9.66
C PHE A 640 -5.19 13.47 -8.76
N ASN A 641 -4.25 14.39 -8.53
CA ASN A 641 -3.10 14.20 -7.65
C ASN A 641 -2.28 12.95 -7.98
N ASN A 642 -1.72 12.93 -9.18
CA ASN A 642 -0.77 11.91 -9.64
C ASN A 642 0.53 12.60 -10.10
N LYS A 643 1.38 11.90 -10.85
CA LYS A 643 2.66 12.41 -11.35
C LYS A 643 2.62 12.68 -12.87
N LEU A 644 1.49 13.16 -13.36
CA LEU A 644 1.30 13.40 -14.78
C LEU A 644 1.96 14.71 -15.21
N THR A 645 2.65 14.68 -16.33
CA THR A 645 3.28 15.81 -16.99
C THR A 645 2.75 15.98 -18.41
N ASP A 646 3.35 16.86 -19.19
CA ASP A 646 3.02 17.02 -20.61
C ASP A 646 3.30 15.77 -21.45
N GLY A 647 4.08 14.80 -20.93
CA GLY A 647 4.42 13.55 -21.62
C GLY A 647 3.21 12.69 -21.98
N CYS A 648 2.11 12.74 -21.22
CA CYS A 648 0.89 12.00 -21.55
C CYS A 648 -0.12 12.81 -22.38
N ALA A 649 0.08 14.11 -22.60
CA ALA A 649 -0.93 15.00 -23.17
C ALA A 649 -1.34 14.60 -24.59
N HIS A 650 -0.41 14.20 -25.46
CA HIS A 650 -0.72 13.75 -26.81
C HIS A 650 -1.57 12.47 -26.82
N SER A 651 -1.31 11.52 -25.92
CA SER A 651 -2.13 10.32 -25.78
C SER A 651 -3.55 10.66 -25.33
N MET A 652 -3.69 11.61 -24.40
CA MET A 652 -5.00 12.10 -23.95
C MET A 652 -5.73 12.86 -25.07
N ALA A 653 -5.04 13.70 -25.84
CA ALA A 653 -5.60 14.38 -27.00
C ALA A 653 -6.15 13.38 -28.02
N ARG A 654 -5.41 12.30 -28.30
CA ARG A 654 -5.87 11.20 -29.15
C ARG A 654 -7.10 10.51 -28.60
N LEU A 655 -7.16 10.28 -27.27
CA LEU A 655 -8.35 9.72 -26.63
C LEU A 655 -9.57 10.62 -26.87
N LEU A 656 -9.43 11.92 -26.64
CA LEU A 656 -10.50 12.89 -26.84
C LEU A 656 -10.96 12.94 -28.30
N ALA A 657 -10.02 12.98 -29.25
CA ALA A 657 -10.33 13.03 -30.68
C ALA A 657 -11.04 11.77 -31.20
N CYS A 658 -10.64 10.58 -30.74
CA CYS A 658 -11.14 9.31 -31.24
C CYS A 658 -12.43 8.85 -30.54
N LYS A 659 -12.60 9.18 -29.24
CA LYS A 659 -13.65 8.61 -28.40
C LYS A 659 -14.80 9.58 -28.21
N GLN A 660 -15.84 9.43 -29.04
CA GLN A 660 -17.00 10.34 -29.07
C GLN A 660 -18.13 9.99 -28.06
N ASN A 661 -17.84 9.19 -27.06
CA ASN A 661 -18.73 8.90 -25.91
C ASN A 661 -18.05 9.19 -24.57
N PHE A 662 -16.93 9.91 -24.58
CA PHE A 662 -16.13 10.20 -23.40
C PHE A 662 -16.63 11.48 -22.72
N LEU A 663 -17.13 11.38 -21.49
CA LEU A 663 -17.89 12.43 -20.82
C LEU A 663 -17.08 13.29 -19.85
N ALA A 664 -16.05 12.72 -19.20
CA ALA A 664 -15.33 13.44 -18.15
C ALA A 664 -13.86 13.05 -18.08
N LEU A 665 -13.01 14.08 -18.06
CA LEU A 665 -11.56 13.99 -17.82
C LEU A 665 -11.18 14.93 -16.67
N ARG A 666 -10.60 14.38 -15.60
CA ARG A 666 -10.15 15.17 -14.44
C ARG A 666 -8.66 14.96 -14.21
N LEU A 667 -7.87 16.02 -14.40
CA LEU A 667 -6.40 16.01 -14.36
C LEU A 667 -5.85 16.91 -13.24
N GLY A 668 -6.69 17.31 -12.29
CA GLY A 668 -6.30 18.27 -11.26
C GLY A 668 -5.09 17.82 -10.43
N ASN A 669 -4.33 18.81 -9.95
CA ASN A 669 -3.16 18.65 -9.10
C ASN A 669 -2.13 17.66 -9.67
N ASN A 670 -1.72 17.93 -10.90
CA ASN A 670 -0.63 17.26 -11.60
C ASN A 670 0.43 18.30 -12.03
N HIS A 671 1.29 17.95 -12.97
CA HIS A 671 2.37 18.83 -13.45
C HIS A 671 2.21 19.19 -14.93
N ILE A 672 0.97 19.36 -15.38
CA ILE A 672 0.65 19.72 -16.76
C ILE A 672 0.89 21.23 -16.92
N THR A 673 1.67 21.58 -17.98
CA THR A 673 2.00 22.98 -18.30
C THR A 673 1.20 23.49 -19.51
N ALA A 674 1.55 24.69 -20.00
CA ALA A 674 0.98 25.26 -21.22
C ALA A 674 1.12 24.30 -22.41
N ALA A 675 2.27 23.63 -22.56
CA ALA A 675 2.51 22.69 -23.67
C ALA A 675 1.54 21.49 -23.64
N GLY A 676 1.29 20.92 -22.45
CA GLY A 676 0.30 19.87 -22.28
C GLY A 676 -1.12 20.32 -22.55
N ALA A 677 -1.50 21.53 -22.10
CA ALA A 677 -2.80 22.12 -22.39
C ALA A 677 -3.01 22.39 -23.90
N GLN A 678 -1.97 22.84 -24.60
CA GLN A 678 -1.99 23.02 -26.06
C GLN A 678 -2.21 21.71 -26.80
N ALA A 679 -1.49 20.64 -26.42
CA ALA A 679 -1.68 19.33 -27.00
C ALA A 679 -3.11 18.79 -26.78
N LEU A 680 -3.68 18.98 -25.56
CA LEU A 680 -5.05 18.59 -25.26
C LEU A 680 -6.10 19.40 -26.04
N ALA A 681 -5.83 20.68 -26.30
CA ALA A 681 -6.69 21.54 -27.09
C ALA A 681 -6.88 21.01 -28.53
N GLU A 682 -5.84 20.38 -29.12
CA GLU A 682 -5.96 19.74 -30.43
C GLU A 682 -6.99 18.59 -30.40
N GLY A 683 -6.99 17.77 -29.36
CA GLY A 683 -7.98 16.71 -29.21
C GLY A 683 -9.39 17.22 -28.95
N LEU A 684 -9.53 18.35 -28.24
CA LEU A 684 -10.81 18.97 -27.94
C LEU A 684 -11.50 19.52 -29.19
N ARG A 685 -10.75 20.06 -30.19
CA ARG A 685 -11.34 20.53 -31.45
C ARG A 685 -12.10 19.44 -32.20
N ALA A 686 -11.69 18.20 -32.07
CA ALA A 686 -12.35 17.05 -32.72
C ALA A 686 -13.39 16.34 -31.81
N ASN A 687 -13.43 16.66 -30.52
CA ASN A 687 -14.32 16.01 -29.57
C ASN A 687 -15.70 16.64 -29.54
N THR A 688 -16.76 15.81 -29.51
CA THR A 688 -18.15 16.26 -29.47
C THR A 688 -18.93 15.73 -28.27
N SER A 689 -18.28 15.06 -27.32
CA SER A 689 -18.95 14.36 -26.23
C SER A 689 -18.54 14.79 -24.83
N LEU A 690 -17.36 15.41 -24.66
CA LEU A 690 -16.82 15.76 -23.36
C LEU A 690 -17.71 16.83 -22.69
N GLN A 691 -18.13 16.57 -21.46
CA GLN A 691 -18.97 17.46 -20.66
C GLN A 691 -18.21 18.10 -19.48
N PHE A 692 -17.20 17.40 -18.94
CA PHE A 692 -16.47 17.83 -17.76
C PHE A 692 -14.98 17.75 -18.00
N LEU A 693 -14.27 18.89 -17.88
CA LEU A 693 -12.82 18.99 -18.00
C LEU A 693 -12.24 19.74 -16.79
N GLY A 694 -11.29 19.10 -16.08
CA GLY A 694 -10.69 19.69 -14.89
C GLY A 694 -9.18 19.67 -14.90
N PHE A 695 -8.58 20.86 -14.74
CA PHE A 695 -7.13 21.08 -14.63
C PHE A 695 -6.71 21.68 -13.28
N TRP A 696 -7.57 21.75 -12.31
CA TRP A 696 -7.29 22.38 -11.03
C TRP A 696 -5.87 22.08 -10.52
N GLY A 697 -5.10 23.13 -10.09
CA GLY A 697 -3.78 22.96 -9.47
C GLY A 697 -2.67 22.49 -10.43
N ASN A 698 -2.75 22.79 -11.71
CA ASN A 698 -1.68 22.59 -12.68
C ASN A 698 -0.95 23.91 -12.98
N LYS A 699 -0.18 23.99 -14.07
CA LYS A 699 0.55 25.17 -14.52
C LYS A 699 0.24 25.52 -15.97
N VAL A 700 -1.06 25.63 -16.26
CA VAL A 700 -1.54 25.87 -17.65
C VAL A 700 -1.10 27.24 -18.17
N GLY A 701 -1.09 28.27 -17.31
CA GLY A 701 -0.67 29.63 -17.68
C GLY A 701 -1.56 30.28 -18.74
N ASP A 702 -1.15 31.46 -19.17
CA ASP A 702 -1.88 32.24 -20.19
C ASP A 702 -1.89 31.57 -21.57
N GLU A 703 -0.76 31.00 -21.99
CA GLU A 703 -0.64 30.35 -23.30
C GLU A 703 -1.51 29.08 -23.38
N GLY A 704 -1.54 28.28 -22.33
CA GLY A 704 -2.41 27.11 -22.28
C GLY A 704 -3.88 27.49 -22.22
N ALA A 705 -4.24 28.51 -21.43
CA ALA A 705 -5.60 29.03 -21.36
C ALA A 705 -6.07 29.57 -22.73
N GLN A 706 -5.19 30.23 -23.48
CA GLN A 706 -5.48 30.69 -24.84
C GLN A 706 -5.77 29.48 -25.76
N ALA A 707 -4.91 28.47 -25.79
CA ALA A 707 -5.11 27.28 -26.63
C ALA A 707 -6.42 26.54 -26.32
N LEU A 708 -6.75 26.38 -25.04
CA LEU A 708 -8.01 25.80 -24.61
C LEU A 708 -9.20 26.67 -25.03
N ALA A 709 -9.11 27.99 -24.87
CA ALA A 709 -10.16 28.93 -25.27
C ALA A 709 -10.45 28.85 -26.78
N GLU A 710 -9.40 28.83 -27.62
CA GLU A 710 -9.54 28.66 -29.07
C GLU A 710 -10.24 27.34 -29.44
N ALA A 711 -9.89 26.24 -28.77
CA ALA A 711 -10.51 24.95 -29.05
C ALA A 711 -11.97 24.84 -28.53
N LEU A 712 -12.31 25.58 -27.48
CA LEU A 712 -13.61 25.52 -26.83
C LEU A 712 -14.62 26.52 -27.39
N GLY A 713 -14.20 27.53 -28.19
CA GLY A 713 -15.09 28.55 -28.74
C GLY A 713 -16.32 27.95 -29.46
N ASP A 714 -16.12 26.95 -30.29
CA ASP A 714 -17.16 26.27 -31.06
C ASP A 714 -17.60 24.91 -30.47
N HIS A 715 -17.08 24.56 -29.29
CA HIS A 715 -17.35 23.24 -28.67
C HIS A 715 -18.76 23.15 -28.07
N GLN A 716 -19.56 22.16 -28.48
CA GLN A 716 -21.00 22.12 -28.21
C GLN A 716 -21.39 21.25 -27.01
N SER A 717 -20.48 20.51 -26.40
CA SER A 717 -20.82 19.54 -25.34
C SER A 717 -20.22 19.83 -23.98
N LEU A 718 -19.15 20.63 -23.88
CA LEU A 718 -18.50 20.92 -22.60
C LEU A 718 -19.39 21.83 -21.76
N ARG A 719 -19.75 21.33 -20.55
CA ARG A 719 -20.61 22.01 -19.58
C ARG A 719 -19.84 22.62 -18.42
N TRP A 720 -18.74 22.01 -18.04
CA TRP A 720 -17.95 22.39 -16.88
C TRP A 720 -16.47 22.40 -17.20
N LEU A 721 -15.82 23.53 -16.94
CA LEU A 721 -14.38 23.73 -17.07
C LEU A 721 -13.80 24.27 -15.77
N SER A 722 -12.78 23.59 -15.23
CA SER A 722 -12.05 24.07 -14.06
C SER A 722 -10.58 24.31 -14.41
N LEU A 723 -10.15 25.55 -14.21
CA LEU A 723 -8.77 26.04 -14.35
C LEU A 723 -8.29 26.70 -13.05
N VAL A 724 -8.83 26.26 -11.89
CA VAL A 724 -8.49 26.78 -10.56
C VAL A 724 -6.99 26.60 -10.30
N GLY A 725 -6.29 27.63 -9.81
CA GLY A 725 -4.88 27.53 -9.42
C GLY A 725 -3.94 27.13 -10.57
N ASN A 726 -4.02 27.81 -11.72
CA ASN A 726 -3.26 27.47 -12.92
C ASN A 726 -2.33 28.61 -13.40
N ASP A 727 -2.02 29.58 -12.56
CA ASP A 727 -1.15 30.72 -12.88
C ASP A 727 -1.64 31.55 -14.10
N ILE A 728 -2.98 31.64 -14.28
CA ILE A 728 -3.60 32.39 -15.39
C ILE A 728 -3.70 33.87 -15.00
N GLY A 729 -3.21 34.74 -15.88
CA GLY A 729 -3.24 36.19 -15.75
C GLY A 729 -4.33 36.87 -16.60
N SER A 730 -4.19 38.20 -16.81
CA SER A 730 -5.13 38.97 -17.60
C SER A 730 -5.15 38.58 -19.07
N VAL A 731 -4.02 38.10 -19.62
CA VAL A 731 -3.91 37.66 -21.02
C VAL A 731 -4.72 36.41 -21.28
N GLY A 732 -4.59 35.40 -20.42
CA GLY A 732 -5.40 34.18 -20.51
C GLY A 732 -6.88 34.46 -20.28
N ALA A 733 -7.21 35.34 -19.34
CA ALA A 733 -8.59 35.78 -19.08
C ALA A 733 -9.23 36.45 -20.32
N ARG A 734 -8.46 37.24 -21.08
CA ARG A 734 -8.91 37.84 -22.34
C ARG A 734 -9.25 36.77 -23.38
N ALA A 735 -8.39 35.75 -23.52
CA ALA A 735 -8.67 34.62 -24.40
C ALA A 735 -9.93 33.85 -24.02
N LEU A 736 -10.12 33.60 -22.72
CA LEU A 736 -11.34 32.96 -22.20
C LEU A 736 -12.59 33.84 -22.41
N ALA A 737 -12.46 35.17 -22.33
CA ALA A 737 -13.54 36.11 -22.65
C ALA A 737 -13.99 35.99 -24.12
N LEU A 738 -13.04 35.91 -25.06
CA LEU A 738 -13.34 35.68 -26.47
C LEU A 738 -13.97 34.32 -26.74
N MET A 739 -13.58 33.29 -25.97
CA MET A 739 -14.24 31.99 -26.01
C MET A 739 -15.70 32.10 -25.53
N LEU A 740 -15.97 32.81 -24.42
CA LEU A 740 -17.32 32.98 -23.89
C LEU A 740 -18.25 33.71 -24.90
N GLU A 741 -17.76 34.64 -25.71
CA GLU A 741 -18.57 35.31 -26.73
C GLU A 741 -19.13 34.34 -27.79
N LYS A 742 -18.45 33.21 -28.04
CA LYS A 742 -18.81 32.24 -29.08
C LYS A 742 -19.44 30.99 -28.53
N ASN A 743 -19.02 30.54 -27.33
CA ASN A 743 -19.44 29.29 -26.76
C ASN A 743 -20.88 29.35 -26.22
N VAL A 744 -21.70 28.38 -26.62
CA VAL A 744 -23.12 28.26 -26.25
C VAL A 744 -23.42 27.03 -25.39
N ALA A 745 -22.39 26.35 -24.92
CA ALA A 745 -22.53 25.09 -24.21
C ALA A 745 -22.05 25.12 -22.76
N LEU A 746 -21.04 25.94 -22.45
CA LEU A 746 -20.42 26.01 -21.14
C LEU A 746 -21.38 26.63 -20.11
N GLU A 747 -21.64 25.87 -19.03
CA GLU A 747 -22.53 26.28 -17.95
C GLU A 747 -21.80 26.76 -16.70
N GLU A 748 -20.61 26.22 -16.44
CA GLU A 748 -19.81 26.57 -15.26
C GLU A 748 -18.34 26.74 -15.64
N LEU A 749 -17.73 27.87 -15.25
CA LEU A 749 -16.31 28.18 -15.41
C LEU A 749 -15.70 28.52 -14.06
N CYS A 750 -14.71 27.72 -13.65
CA CYS A 750 -13.99 27.88 -12.39
C CYS A 750 -12.57 28.41 -12.65
N LEU A 751 -12.27 29.59 -12.16
CA LEU A 751 -11.01 30.33 -12.30
C LEU A 751 -10.44 30.81 -10.96
N GLU A 752 -10.90 30.23 -9.84
CA GLU A 752 -10.41 30.59 -8.50
C GLU A 752 -8.89 30.40 -8.41
N GLU A 753 -8.24 31.13 -7.50
CA GLU A 753 -6.80 30.98 -7.18
C GLU A 753 -5.86 31.23 -8.40
N ASN A 754 -6.19 32.20 -9.25
CA ASN A 754 -5.37 32.67 -10.37
C ASN A 754 -4.94 34.13 -10.15
N HIS A 755 -4.40 34.77 -11.17
CA HIS A 755 -3.86 36.13 -11.12
C HIS A 755 -4.56 37.07 -12.12
N LEU A 756 -5.90 36.95 -12.24
CA LEU A 756 -6.66 37.64 -13.27
C LEU A 756 -6.64 39.15 -13.13
N GLN A 757 -6.66 39.68 -11.89
CA GLN A 757 -6.72 41.09 -11.56
C GLN A 757 -7.93 41.80 -12.23
N ASP A 758 -8.07 43.10 -12.07
CA ASP A 758 -9.18 43.85 -12.64
C ASP A 758 -9.24 43.82 -14.15
N GLU A 759 -8.07 43.88 -14.83
CA GLU A 759 -7.99 43.86 -16.29
C GLU A 759 -8.54 42.57 -16.90
N GLY A 760 -8.15 41.41 -16.31
CA GLY A 760 -8.66 40.12 -16.76
C GLY A 760 -10.16 39.97 -16.53
N VAL A 761 -10.63 40.40 -15.36
CA VAL A 761 -12.07 40.33 -14.99
C VAL A 761 -12.89 41.27 -15.85
N CYS A 762 -12.43 42.48 -16.15
CA CYS A 762 -13.13 43.40 -17.07
C CYS A 762 -13.19 42.84 -18.51
N SER A 763 -12.19 42.05 -18.91
CA SER A 763 -12.24 41.29 -20.17
C SER A 763 -13.31 40.20 -20.14
N LEU A 764 -13.35 39.38 -19.07
CA LEU A 764 -14.38 38.36 -18.89
C LEU A 764 -15.79 38.97 -18.84
N ALA A 765 -15.96 40.11 -18.18
CA ALA A 765 -17.24 40.85 -18.14
C ALA A 765 -17.75 41.19 -19.55
N LYS A 766 -16.87 41.65 -20.46
CA LYS A 766 -17.25 41.91 -21.85
C LYS A 766 -17.69 40.62 -22.58
N GLY A 767 -17.02 39.51 -22.34
CA GLY A 767 -17.42 38.22 -22.90
C GLY A 767 -18.80 37.77 -22.37
N LEU A 768 -19.07 38.02 -21.09
CA LEU A 768 -20.35 37.70 -20.46
C LEU A 768 -21.53 38.49 -21.00
N GLU A 769 -21.34 39.76 -21.42
CA GLU A 769 -22.41 40.55 -22.02
C GLU A 769 -23.06 39.88 -23.24
N ARG A 770 -22.29 39.01 -23.95
CA ARG A 770 -22.77 38.32 -25.17
C ARG A 770 -23.05 36.81 -24.91
N ASN A 771 -22.59 36.30 -23.82
CA ASN A 771 -22.76 34.87 -23.49
C ASN A 771 -24.17 34.58 -22.98
N SER A 772 -24.77 33.51 -23.48
CA SER A 772 -26.13 33.06 -23.13
C SER A 772 -26.18 31.65 -22.58
N SER A 773 -25.06 31.08 -22.15
CA SER A 773 -25.00 29.69 -21.66
C SER A 773 -24.41 29.55 -20.25
N LEU A 774 -23.50 30.44 -19.85
CA LEU A 774 -22.82 30.35 -18.57
C LEU A 774 -23.78 30.71 -17.44
N LYS A 775 -23.84 29.85 -16.43
CA LYS A 775 -24.67 29.98 -15.25
C LYS A 775 -23.88 30.33 -13.99
N VAL A 776 -22.67 29.79 -13.88
CA VAL A 776 -21.81 29.94 -12.70
C VAL A 776 -20.40 30.35 -13.14
N LEU A 777 -19.94 31.47 -12.59
CA LEU A 777 -18.57 31.96 -12.77
C LEU A 777 -17.88 32.05 -11.40
N LYS A 778 -16.78 31.35 -11.21
CA LYS A 778 -16.02 31.34 -9.97
C LYS A 778 -14.69 32.06 -10.11
N LEU A 779 -14.50 33.15 -9.37
CA LEU A 779 -13.38 34.08 -9.43
C LEU A 779 -12.75 34.35 -8.05
N SER A 780 -13.00 33.53 -7.05
CA SER A 780 -12.42 33.69 -5.71
C SER A 780 -10.89 33.71 -5.74
N ASN A 781 -10.25 34.50 -4.87
CA ASN A 781 -8.79 34.60 -4.75
C ASN A 781 -8.07 34.97 -6.07
N ASN A 782 -8.46 36.06 -6.74
CA ASN A 782 -7.86 36.50 -8.01
C ASN A 782 -7.28 37.92 -7.97
N CYS A 783 -7.10 38.50 -6.78
CA CYS A 783 -6.62 39.88 -6.56
C CYS A 783 -7.52 40.94 -7.23
N ILE A 784 -8.82 40.70 -7.26
CA ILE A 784 -9.83 41.62 -7.82
C ILE A 784 -10.11 42.70 -6.83
N THR A 785 -10.16 43.97 -7.29
CA THR A 785 -10.61 45.11 -6.50
C THR A 785 -12.06 45.50 -6.86
N TYR A 786 -12.57 46.53 -6.20
CA TYR A 786 -13.89 47.06 -6.47
C TYR A 786 -14.09 47.45 -7.94
N LEU A 787 -13.02 47.90 -8.61
CA LEU A 787 -13.03 48.27 -10.03
C LEU A 787 -13.37 47.08 -10.95
N GLY A 788 -12.75 45.92 -10.72
CA GLY A 788 -13.05 44.71 -11.48
C GLY A 788 -14.48 44.20 -11.21
N ALA A 789 -14.92 44.29 -9.97
CA ALA A 789 -16.30 43.89 -9.56
C ALA A 789 -17.35 44.85 -10.18
N GLU A 790 -17.06 46.12 -10.30
CA GLU A 790 -17.94 47.09 -10.97
C GLU A 790 -18.11 46.79 -12.46
N GLY A 791 -17.03 46.36 -13.12
CA GLY A 791 -17.09 45.88 -14.52
C GLY A 791 -17.98 44.63 -14.67
N LEU A 792 -17.94 43.68 -13.69
CA LEU A 792 -18.87 42.55 -13.67
C LEU A 792 -20.33 43.00 -13.48
N LEU A 793 -20.61 43.93 -12.57
CA LEU A 793 -21.95 44.47 -12.39
C LEU A 793 -22.55 45.00 -13.69
N GLN A 794 -21.79 45.80 -14.45
CA GLN A 794 -22.24 46.33 -15.73
C GLN A 794 -22.58 45.20 -16.74
N ALA A 795 -21.81 44.14 -16.76
CA ALA A 795 -22.08 42.97 -17.60
C ALA A 795 -23.33 42.22 -17.13
N LEU A 796 -23.53 42.10 -15.81
CA LEU A 796 -24.69 41.42 -15.22
C LEU A 796 -26.01 42.17 -15.46
N GLU A 797 -25.97 43.48 -15.63
CA GLU A 797 -27.16 44.25 -16.06
C GLU A 797 -27.70 43.83 -17.44
N LYS A 798 -26.81 43.28 -18.28
CA LYS A 798 -27.16 42.84 -19.65
C LYS A 798 -27.27 41.33 -19.79
N ASN A 799 -26.81 40.56 -18.79
CA ASN A 799 -26.79 39.10 -18.82
C ASN A 799 -27.79 38.51 -17.83
N ASP A 800 -28.80 37.82 -18.36
CA ASP A 800 -29.85 37.17 -17.59
C ASP A 800 -29.58 35.66 -17.34
N THR A 801 -28.50 35.12 -17.86
CA THR A 801 -28.20 33.66 -17.77
C THR A 801 -27.32 33.30 -16.58
N ILE A 802 -26.47 34.23 -16.12
CA ILE A 802 -25.65 34.04 -14.93
C ILE A 802 -26.54 34.00 -13.69
N LEU A 803 -26.33 32.94 -12.88
CA LEU A 803 -27.02 32.73 -11.61
C LEU A 803 -26.10 33.06 -10.42
N GLU A 804 -24.82 32.81 -10.52
CA GLU A 804 -23.85 32.98 -9.45
C GLU A 804 -22.49 33.44 -9.96
N VAL A 805 -21.91 34.45 -9.29
CA VAL A 805 -20.52 34.89 -9.45
C VAL A 805 -19.82 34.84 -8.11
N TRP A 806 -18.83 34.00 -7.93
CA TRP A 806 -18.13 33.81 -6.66
C TRP A 806 -16.89 34.67 -6.60
N LEU A 807 -16.81 35.57 -5.60
CA LEU A 807 -15.75 36.58 -5.48
C LEU A 807 -15.02 36.54 -4.12
N ARG A 808 -15.20 35.50 -3.32
CA ARG A 808 -14.59 35.37 -2.00
C ARG A 808 -13.07 35.49 -2.03
N GLY A 809 -12.48 36.08 -0.98
CA GLY A 809 -11.01 36.15 -0.86
C GLY A 809 -10.32 37.11 -1.84
N ASN A 810 -11.06 38.00 -2.49
CA ASN A 810 -10.51 39.09 -3.27
C ASN A 810 -10.27 40.34 -2.39
N THR A 811 -9.77 41.43 -2.95
CA THR A 811 -9.32 42.64 -2.20
C THR A 811 -10.42 43.66 -2.02
N PHE A 812 -11.53 43.27 -1.37
CA PHE A 812 -12.65 44.15 -1.06
C PHE A 812 -12.63 44.57 0.40
N SER A 813 -12.93 45.84 0.70
CA SER A 813 -13.28 46.30 2.04
C SER A 813 -14.70 45.85 2.41
N LEU A 814 -15.01 45.87 3.71
CA LEU A 814 -16.37 45.48 4.20
C LEU A 814 -17.45 46.37 3.58
N GLU A 815 -17.18 47.68 3.45
CA GLU A 815 -18.14 48.63 2.85
C GLU A 815 -18.36 48.32 1.36
N GLU A 816 -17.29 47.94 0.63
CA GLU A 816 -17.39 47.56 -0.78
C GLU A 816 -18.19 46.27 -0.95
N MET A 817 -17.97 45.28 -0.08
CA MET A 817 -18.74 44.03 -0.11
C MET A 817 -20.22 44.29 0.13
N GLU A 818 -20.57 45.14 1.10
CA GLU A 818 -21.95 45.53 1.36
C GLU A 818 -22.59 46.25 0.16
N ARG A 819 -21.87 47.20 -0.47
CA ARG A 819 -22.35 47.92 -1.65
C ARG A 819 -22.56 46.98 -2.84
N LEU A 820 -21.61 46.03 -3.09
CA LEU A 820 -21.70 45.05 -4.17
C LEU A 820 -22.89 44.11 -3.97
N SER A 821 -23.07 43.56 -2.75
CA SER A 821 -24.19 42.68 -2.40
C SER A 821 -25.57 43.36 -2.52
N GLN A 822 -25.63 44.66 -2.25
CA GLN A 822 -26.89 45.43 -2.40
C GLN A 822 -27.24 45.70 -3.88
N LYS A 823 -26.22 45.78 -4.76
CA LYS A 823 -26.43 46.05 -6.18
C LYS A 823 -26.88 44.80 -6.94
N ASP A 824 -26.32 43.64 -6.64
CA ASP A 824 -26.68 42.38 -7.32
C ASP A 824 -26.50 41.17 -6.39
N THR A 825 -27.56 40.43 -6.16
CA THR A 825 -27.58 39.25 -5.28
C THR A 825 -26.88 38.03 -5.90
N ARG A 826 -26.55 38.05 -7.16
CA ARG A 826 -25.77 36.99 -7.84
C ARG A 826 -24.29 37.01 -7.47
N LEU A 827 -23.79 38.13 -6.89
CA LEU A 827 -22.43 38.24 -6.40
C LEU A 827 -22.30 37.59 -5.02
N LEU A 828 -21.50 36.54 -4.92
CA LEU A 828 -21.20 35.81 -3.68
C LEU A 828 -19.78 36.19 -3.19
N LEU A 829 -19.76 37.11 -2.22
CA LEU A 829 -18.58 37.79 -1.66
C LEU A 829 -18.01 37.09 -0.42
#